data_4c95f1a6b81a12de5599ce61fa1d584f
#
_entry.id   4c95f1a6b81a12de5599ce61fa1d584f
#
_cell.length_a   1.000
_cell.length_b   1.000
_cell.length_c   1.000
_cell.angle_alpha   90.00
_cell.angle_beta   90.00
_cell.angle_gamma   90.00
#
_symmetry.space_group_name_H-M   'P 1'
#
loop_
_entity.id
_entity.type
_entity.pdbx_description
1 polymer ?
#
loop_
_entity_poly.entity_id
_entity_poly.type
_entity_poly.pdbx_seq_one_letter_code
_entity_poly.pdbx_strand_id
1 'polypeptide(L)'
;MRGILPGRPQAKLQAVAHGLWEGLQIIVYISGNALIILDRPNHVLQTIYIDEEFELEAVAIDEGTGKLAACSTRHIYIYRPYGQDEGAIKWSQQGSTSLSDADDTITTLSWGMPDELLVGSASLTLFNTHSDIERIWTKQLANPVKFAHFSPDAELIASTGRYDRLLKIWRRTSFGSADQSFDYFYLPHPKAITGLHWRHPYHKDQSTDNVLYTICADQKVRVWVPGEHHGVDGMHMWAEVDLVESIMSRHVPLEQQSKKRYAFFIDGKHFTHATERAMQQASAEEKDHGIALHHLIEVANRNPEICVVLDDRGNMSAWGFENVGAKQKKVTDVFNIAHVDGLHLHFAKVPKPIEDNVQFYAFIGDKPDSELTLLSHHFDGRIEWLESRIDYLFDPSSQPQRIQRKAMWTGHSHAIKKVNRTASGRALVSRTTTDECIVWLQRQSDQGMTLHRHCSVKVTEHIHRTALLQEGNFIVFLHHAEISLWDTRGHEAVEMTRLAYKLQGKPLCLLVIPEVEVGGQRIHIATISAEMKGICWEVTLPKSERDALSSEEQPAIAHTNGYTNGHSEITLNEFSTFNLGSGDDLAFVLPVDPAGTAPVISGFLDTFARDVAISYTKSGIIKSWTARVSIEDRKLDWLLTSEVETGVKNPSLASGTSIRKAALADADRTTLTIWNTRSAQLEHEETFEGSGSIQDLDWSSTPDNQSILAVGFPHRVVIYAQLRYDYLNAGPSWVQISDVRIRDITPHPIGDSVWLSSGNLVIGAGNQLFIQDEHVQVSEGLFPSLRTISRKTASIDIFDAVSRLNGPLPAYHPQLLSQCVLAGKLLLVQRILIRLYSTLKFWIEGEELDSSLGFAPEDFSEAEACI
;
A
#
# COMPACT_ATOMS: atom_id res chain seq x y z
N MET A 1 -12.55 8.11 -2.94
CA MET A 1 -11.38 7.20 -2.91
C MET A 1 -11.06 6.89 -1.47
N ARG A 2 -10.87 5.63 -1.10
CA ARG A 2 -10.80 5.21 0.30
C ARG A 2 -9.39 4.93 0.78
N GLY A 3 -8.53 4.42 -0.07
CA GLY A 3 -7.18 4.05 0.32
C GLY A 3 -6.14 4.42 -0.73
N ILE A 4 -4.95 4.80 -0.24
CA ILE A 4 -3.77 5.02 -1.06
C ILE A 4 -2.68 4.11 -0.51
N LEU A 5 -2.14 3.25 -1.36
CA LEU A 5 -0.93 2.49 -1.07
C LEU A 5 0.24 3.25 -1.68
N PRO A 6 1.02 3.93 -0.85
CA PRO A 6 2.06 4.80 -1.34
C PRO A 6 3.24 4.01 -1.90
N GLY A 7 4.11 4.71 -2.62
CA GLY A 7 5.32 4.15 -3.18
C GLY A 7 6.34 3.72 -2.12
N ARG A 8 7.40 3.08 -2.58
CA ARG A 8 8.47 2.55 -1.72
C ARG A 8 9.22 3.67 -1.02
N PRO A 9 9.41 3.60 0.33
CA PRO A 9 10.32 4.47 1.04
C PRO A 9 11.75 4.36 0.51
N GLN A 10 12.42 5.50 0.38
CA GLN A 10 13.81 5.52 -0.07
C GLN A 10 14.77 5.06 1.02
N ALA A 11 15.84 4.38 0.62
CA ALA A 11 16.90 3.87 1.49
C ALA A 11 17.95 4.96 1.79
N LYS A 12 17.54 6.09 2.38
CA LYS A 12 18.41 7.22 2.71
C LYS A 12 18.26 7.61 4.18
N LEU A 13 19.31 8.17 4.76
CA LEU A 13 19.37 8.45 6.20
C LEU A 13 18.29 9.42 6.70
N GLN A 14 17.89 10.39 5.90
CA GLN A 14 16.84 11.36 6.25
C GLN A 14 15.63 11.25 5.32
N ALA A 15 15.36 10.07 4.80
CA ALA A 15 14.17 9.85 3.99
C ALA A 15 12.87 9.79 4.83
N VAL A 16 12.99 9.75 6.15
CA VAL A 16 11.86 9.74 7.09
C VAL A 16 12.05 10.85 8.12
N ALA A 17 11.01 11.62 8.35
CA ALA A 17 10.90 12.58 9.44
C ALA A 17 9.61 12.34 10.22
N HIS A 18 9.64 12.55 11.51
CA HIS A 18 8.47 12.50 12.38
C HIS A 18 8.49 13.70 13.31
N GLY A 19 7.34 14.13 13.77
CA GLY A 19 7.21 15.22 14.73
C GLY A 19 5.78 15.34 15.25
N LEU A 20 5.65 16.03 16.38
CA LEU A 20 4.37 16.37 16.99
C LEU A 20 4.09 17.87 16.74
N TRP A 21 3.02 18.16 15.99
CA TRP A 21 2.62 19.54 15.73
C TRP A 21 1.14 19.74 16.09
N GLU A 22 0.85 20.66 16.99
CA GLU A 22 -0.50 20.95 17.51
C GLU A 22 -1.28 19.70 17.98
N GLY A 23 -0.58 18.76 18.63
CA GLY A 23 -1.17 17.51 19.10
C GLY A 23 -1.41 16.46 18.01
N LEU A 24 -1.01 16.74 16.76
CA LEU A 24 -1.08 15.81 15.65
C LEU A 24 0.29 15.17 15.41
N GLN A 25 0.37 13.85 15.52
CA GLN A 25 1.56 13.11 15.12
C GLN A 25 1.66 13.09 13.61
N ILE A 26 2.73 13.65 13.08
CA ILE A 26 3.00 13.71 11.64
C ILE A 26 4.21 12.85 11.34
N ILE A 27 4.07 11.99 10.34
CA ILE A 27 5.16 11.22 9.75
C ILE A 27 5.24 11.57 8.29
N VAL A 28 6.42 11.89 7.82
CA VAL A 28 6.67 12.20 6.41
C VAL A 28 7.79 11.32 5.91
N TYR A 29 7.59 10.70 4.77
CA TYR A 29 8.68 9.98 4.12
C TYR A 29 8.75 10.25 2.61
N ILE A 30 9.91 9.98 2.06
CA ILE A 30 10.23 10.18 0.65
C ILE A 30 10.00 8.89 -0.13
N SER A 31 9.31 9.00 -1.27
CA SER A 31 9.16 7.94 -2.26
C SER A 31 9.43 8.48 -3.67
N GLY A 32 10.64 8.30 -4.18
CA GLY A 32 11.06 8.89 -5.45
C GLY A 32 11.07 10.41 -5.40
N ASN A 33 10.22 11.05 -6.19
CA ASN A 33 10.00 12.51 -6.20
C ASN A 33 8.76 12.95 -5.42
N ALA A 34 8.21 12.07 -4.59
CA ALA A 34 7.01 12.36 -3.80
C ALA A 34 7.29 12.37 -2.30
N LEU A 35 6.61 13.26 -1.59
CA LEU A 35 6.49 13.29 -0.13
C LEU A 35 5.17 12.68 0.26
N ILE A 36 5.21 11.68 1.13
CA ILE A 36 4.03 11.02 1.68
C ILE A 36 3.86 11.46 3.12
N ILE A 37 2.75 12.09 3.43
CA ILE A 37 2.44 12.62 4.76
C ILE A 37 1.35 11.79 5.41
N LEU A 38 1.61 11.28 6.60
CA LEU A 38 0.77 10.37 7.37
C LEU A 38 0.52 10.94 8.77
N ASP A 39 -0.64 10.64 9.35
CA ASP A 39 -0.95 10.95 10.76
C ASP A 39 -1.18 9.68 11.60
N ARG A 40 -1.50 8.57 10.96
CA ARG A 40 -1.82 7.28 11.59
C ARG A 40 -1.46 6.11 10.66
N PRO A 41 -1.40 4.89 11.21
CA PRO A 41 -1.34 3.70 10.39
C PRO A 41 -2.45 3.70 9.32
N ASN A 42 -2.09 3.46 8.07
CA ASN A 42 -3.01 3.39 6.93
C ASN A 42 -3.81 4.67 6.60
N HIS A 43 -3.42 5.82 7.12
CA HIS A 43 -4.05 7.08 6.78
C HIS A 43 -3.04 8.07 6.19
N VAL A 44 -3.15 8.30 4.90
CA VAL A 44 -2.36 9.28 4.15
C VAL A 44 -3.11 10.61 4.16
N LEU A 45 -2.53 11.63 4.79
CA LEU A 45 -3.08 13.00 4.79
C LEU A 45 -2.93 13.64 3.42
N GLN A 46 -1.74 13.51 2.83
CA GLN A 46 -1.42 14.11 1.55
C GLN A 46 -0.22 13.42 0.90
N THR A 47 -0.23 13.36 -0.43
CA THR A 47 0.96 13.10 -1.23
C THR A 47 1.31 14.36 -1.99
N ILE A 48 2.52 14.86 -1.83
CA ILE A 48 3.04 16.03 -2.56
C ILE A 48 4.02 15.52 -3.61
N TYR A 49 3.75 15.84 -4.87
CA TYR A 49 4.64 15.51 -5.98
C TYR A 49 5.46 16.72 -6.37
N ILE A 50 6.73 16.50 -6.63
CA ILE A 50 7.64 17.52 -7.14
C ILE A 50 7.82 17.27 -8.63
N ASP A 51 7.62 18.30 -9.44
CA ASP A 51 7.59 18.21 -10.91
C ASP A 51 8.98 17.95 -11.54
N GLU A 52 10.01 17.76 -10.73
CA GLU A 52 11.35 17.51 -11.21
C GLU A 52 11.64 16.03 -11.36
N GLU A 53 12.48 15.70 -12.37
CA GLU A 53 12.96 14.34 -12.62
C GLU A 53 13.91 13.82 -11.52
N PHE A 54 14.26 14.67 -10.53
CA PHE A 54 15.22 14.33 -9.49
C PHE A 54 14.57 13.69 -8.28
N GLU A 55 15.17 12.59 -7.84
CA GLU A 55 14.78 11.96 -6.58
C GLU A 55 15.09 12.88 -5.39
N LEU A 56 14.20 12.85 -4.39
CA LEU A 56 14.39 13.53 -3.12
C LEU A 56 15.45 12.83 -2.27
N GLU A 57 16.22 13.61 -1.49
CA GLU A 57 17.32 13.11 -0.65
C GLU A 57 16.96 13.11 0.83
N ALA A 58 16.40 14.18 1.32
CA ALA A 58 16.10 14.36 2.74
C ALA A 58 14.80 15.13 2.96
N VAL A 59 14.18 14.88 4.12
CA VAL A 59 12.98 15.57 4.59
C VAL A 59 13.15 15.91 6.07
N ALA A 60 12.63 17.05 6.49
CA ALA A 60 12.60 17.51 7.88
C ALA A 60 11.27 18.20 8.20
N ILE A 61 10.77 18.01 9.42
CA ILE A 61 9.57 18.68 9.95
C ILE A 61 9.96 19.66 11.04
N ASP A 62 9.33 20.83 11.03
CA ASP A 62 9.40 21.78 12.13
C ASP A 62 8.19 21.59 13.07
N GLU A 63 8.42 21.11 14.27
CA GLU A 63 7.37 20.88 15.26
C GLU A 63 6.72 22.19 15.76
N GLY A 64 7.42 23.32 15.64
CA GLY A 64 6.92 24.62 16.07
C GLY A 64 5.90 25.23 15.10
N THR A 65 6.17 25.16 13.81
CA THR A 65 5.33 25.79 12.77
C THR A 65 4.57 24.78 11.89
N GLY A 66 4.86 23.50 11.99
CA GLY A 66 4.34 22.47 11.10
C GLY A 66 4.89 22.51 9.68
N LYS A 67 5.89 23.34 9.41
CA LYS A 67 6.53 23.44 8.08
C LYS A 67 7.30 22.15 7.76
N LEU A 68 7.29 21.79 6.49
CA LEU A 68 8.09 20.70 5.95
C LEU A 68 9.17 21.27 5.03
N ALA A 69 10.39 20.79 5.18
CA ALA A 69 11.45 21.01 4.23
C ALA A 69 11.80 19.69 3.55
N ALA A 70 11.93 19.69 2.25
CA ALA A 70 12.42 18.58 1.46
C ALA A 70 13.49 19.05 0.50
N CYS A 71 14.42 18.18 0.15
CA CYS A 71 15.42 18.53 -0.85
C CYS A 71 15.65 17.37 -1.84
N SER A 72 15.98 17.77 -3.07
CA SER A 72 16.70 16.91 -4.00
C SER A 72 18.20 17.12 -3.81
N THR A 73 19.02 16.58 -4.68
CA THR A 73 20.46 16.80 -4.63
C THR A 73 20.86 18.29 -4.70
N ARG A 74 20.02 19.14 -5.28
CA ARG A 74 20.32 20.55 -5.53
C ARG A 74 19.27 21.54 -5.09
N HIS A 75 18.01 21.14 -5.05
CA HIS A 75 16.88 22.01 -4.79
C HIS A 75 16.32 21.75 -3.40
N ILE A 76 15.86 22.80 -2.77
CA ILE A 76 15.20 22.81 -1.46
C ILE A 76 13.79 23.31 -1.67
N TYR A 77 12.81 22.61 -1.12
CA TYR A 77 11.40 22.93 -1.17
C TYR A 77 10.88 23.11 0.24
N ILE A 78 10.09 24.14 0.45
CA ILE A 78 9.47 24.43 1.75
C ILE A 78 7.97 24.44 1.57
N TYR A 79 7.29 23.69 2.45
CA TYR A 79 5.85 23.57 2.47
C TYR A 79 5.31 24.09 3.80
N ARG A 80 4.21 24.84 3.71
CA ARG A 80 3.51 25.39 4.86
C ARG A 80 2.16 24.70 5.04
N PRO A 81 1.77 24.36 6.30
CA PRO A 81 0.46 23.79 6.56
C PRO A 81 -0.65 24.84 6.40
N TYR A 82 -1.85 24.40 6.00
CA TYR A 82 -3.06 25.19 5.90
C TYR A 82 -4.29 24.33 6.11
N GLY A 83 -5.47 24.94 6.29
CA GLY A 83 -6.74 24.22 6.46
C GLY A 83 -7.00 23.70 7.87
N GLN A 84 -6.30 24.21 8.88
CA GLN A 84 -6.49 23.84 10.29
C GLN A 84 -7.91 24.09 10.78
N ASP A 85 -8.47 25.25 10.45
CA ASP A 85 -9.82 25.66 10.87
C ASP A 85 -10.94 24.82 10.24
N GLU A 86 -10.65 24.17 9.12
CA GLU A 86 -11.58 23.33 8.37
C GLU A 86 -11.47 21.84 8.74
N GLY A 87 -10.54 21.46 9.61
CA GLY A 87 -10.28 20.08 9.97
C GLY A 87 -9.65 19.20 8.88
N ALA A 88 -9.21 19.83 7.77
CA ALA A 88 -8.57 19.16 6.63
C ALA A 88 -7.17 19.75 6.39
N ILE A 89 -6.24 19.38 7.26
CA ILE A 89 -4.86 19.86 7.20
C ILE A 89 -4.19 19.37 5.93
N LYS A 90 -3.58 20.31 5.19
CA LYS A 90 -2.79 20.08 3.99
C LYS A 90 -1.58 21.00 3.97
N TRP A 91 -0.61 20.68 3.14
CA TRP A 91 0.59 21.49 2.91
C TRP A 91 0.62 22.05 1.50
N SER A 92 0.94 23.32 1.38
CA SER A 92 1.20 23.99 0.12
C SER A 92 2.65 24.47 0.04
N GLN A 93 3.20 24.47 -1.15
CA GLN A 93 4.55 24.98 -1.36
C GLN A 93 4.60 26.47 -1.05
N GLN A 94 5.45 26.86 -0.11
CA GLN A 94 5.72 28.24 0.24
C GLN A 94 6.78 28.83 -0.69
N GLY A 95 7.84 28.07 -0.99
CA GLY A 95 8.93 28.50 -1.84
C GLY A 95 9.89 27.37 -2.17
N SER A 96 10.82 27.66 -3.06
CA SER A 96 11.94 26.78 -3.39
C SER A 96 13.19 27.59 -3.68
N THR A 97 14.35 27.00 -3.42
CA THR A 97 15.66 27.57 -3.75
C THR A 97 16.63 26.47 -4.18
N SER A 98 17.72 26.85 -4.82
CA SER A 98 18.74 25.90 -5.26
C SER A 98 20.14 26.32 -4.79
N LEU A 99 21.02 25.34 -4.62
CA LEU A 99 22.42 25.60 -4.41
C LEU A 99 23.08 26.08 -5.73
N SER A 100 23.98 27.05 -5.61
CA SER A 100 24.61 27.68 -6.76
C SER A 100 25.72 26.85 -7.41
N ASP A 101 26.31 25.91 -6.66
CA ASP A 101 27.41 25.09 -7.16
C ASP A 101 26.90 23.78 -7.78
N ALA A 102 27.31 23.51 -9.01
CA ALA A 102 26.86 22.37 -9.78
C ALA A 102 27.32 21.02 -9.22
N ASP A 103 28.42 21.00 -8.48
CA ASP A 103 29.04 19.78 -7.92
C ASP A 103 28.68 19.53 -6.45
N ASP A 104 27.92 20.43 -5.82
CA ASP A 104 27.51 20.32 -4.43
C ASP A 104 26.18 19.56 -4.31
N THR A 105 26.12 18.59 -3.40
CA THR A 105 24.95 17.75 -3.18
C THR A 105 24.43 17.91 -1.77
N ILE A 106 23.14 18.21 -1.64
CA ILE A 106 22.45 18.32 -0.35
C ILE A 106 22.27 16.89 0.21
N THR A 107 22.60 16.73 1.50
CA THR A 107 22.54 15.43 2.17
C THR A 107 21.67 15.45 3.44
N THR A 108 21.51 16.60 4.07
CA THR A 108 20.82 16.72 5.36
C THR A 108 20.11 18.05 5.53
N LEU A 109 18.98 18.01 6.23
CA LEU A 109 18.14 19.15 6.60
C LEU A 109 17.86 19.12 8.10
N SER A 110 17.85 20.28 8.76
CA SER A 110 17.45 20.41 10.16
C SER A 110 16.82 21.77 10.42
N TRP A 111 15.68 21.79 11.08
CA TRP A 111 15.06 23.02 11.55
C TRP A 111 15.73 23.51 12.85
N GLY A 112 15.88 24.82 12.98
CA GLY A 112 16.43 25.49 14.15
C GLY A 112 15.39 26.37 14.85
N MET A 113 15.68 27.65 15.01
CA MET A 113 14.68 28.63 15.45
C MET A 113 13.52 28.70 14.45
N PRO A 114 12.35 29.23 14.85
CA PRO A 114 11.25 29.41 13.91
C PRO A 114 11.73 30.04 12.61
N ASP A 115 11.37 29.43 11.49
CA ASP A 115 11.74 29.82 10.14
C ASP A 115 13.24 29.70 9.78
N GLU A 116 14.09 29.07 10.60
CA GLU A 116 15.48 28.78 10.28
C GLU A 116 15.68 27.35 9.82
N LEU A 117 16.21 27.16 8.62
CA LEU A 117 16.54 25.87 8.03
C LEU A 117 18.03 25.71 7.80
N LEU A 118 18.64 24.74 8.44
CA LEU A 118 20.01 24.31 8.20
C LEU A 118 20.06 23.28 7.08
N VAL A 119 20.94 23.50 6.13
CA VAL A 119 21.18 22.64 4.99
C VAL A 119 22.64 22.19 4.99
N GLY A 120 22.86 20.90 4.97
CA GLY A 120 24.19 20.30 4.88
C GLY A 120 24.48 19.75 3.49
N SER A 121 25.62 20.13 2.95
CA SER A 121 26.16 19.68 1.67
C SER A 121 27.68 19.57 1.77
N ALA A 122 28.49 20.05 0.82
CA ALA A 122 29.91 20.31 1.02
C ALA A 122 30.13 21.50 1.99
N SER A 123 29.05 22.27 2.23
CA SER A 123 29.02 23.35 3.20
C SER A 123 27.87 23.18 4.20
N LEU A 124 27.92 23.88 5.32
CA LEU A 124 26.76 24.16 6.17
C LEU A 124 26.20 25.52 5.79
N THR A 125 24.93 25.56 5.46
CA THR A 125 24.24 26.78 5.05
C THR A 125 22.96 26.94 5.86
N LEU A 126 22.74 28.12 6.41
CA LEU A 126 21.53 28.49 7.15
C LEU A 126 20.67 29.41 6.30
N PHE A 127 19.39 29.02 6.17
CA PHE A 127 18.38 29.79 5.45
C PHE A 127 17.34 30.36 6.41
N ASN A 128 16.86 31.55 6.13
CA ASN A 128 15.64 32.11 6.71
C ASN A 128 14.47 31.79 5.74
N THR A 129 13.40 31.31 6.25
CA THR A 129 12.22 30.83 5.47
C THR A 129 10.93 31.56 5.86
N HIS A 130 11.02 32.72 6.49
CA HIS A 130 9.87 33.47 6.98
C HIS A 130 8.95 33.95 5.83
N SER A 131 9.51 34.65 4.87
CA SER A 131 8.80 35.10 3.65
C SER A 131 9.41 34.47 2.41
N ASP A 132 10.57 34.97 2.00
CA ASP A 132 11.39 34.41 0.94
C ASP A 132 12.53 33.60 1.54
N ILE A 133 13.03 32.63 0.77
CA ILE A 133 14.12 31.77 1.24
C ILE A 133 15.44 32.53 1.04
N GLU A 134 15.96 33.09 2.13
CA GLU A 134 17.18 33.86 2.13
C GLU A 134 18.32 33.12 2.84
N ARG A 135 19.51 33.15 2.24
CA ARG A 135 20.71 32.58 2.86
C ARG A 135 21.29 33.58 3.85
N ILE A 136 21.31 33.21 5.14
CA ILE A 136 21.81 34.10 6.22
C ILE A 136 23.23 33.76 6.67
N TRP A 137 23.67 32.52 6.55
CA TRP A 137 25.00 32.09 6.91
C TRP A 137 25.44 30.87 6.09
N THR A 138 26.75 30.78 5.81
CA THR A 138 27.34 29.60 5.15
C THR A 138 28.78 29.38 5.61
N LYS A 139 29.16 28.12 5.72
CA LYS A 139 30.52 27.72 6.07
C LYS A 139 30.95 26.50 5.27
N GLN A 140 31.98 26.65 4.47
CA GLN A 140 32.59 25.56 3.74
C GLN A 140 33.28 24.59 4.69
N LEU A 141 33.11 23.29 4.48
CA LEU A 141 33.72 22.22 5.25
C LEU A 141 34.78 21.46 4.45
N ALA A 142 35.64 20.76 5.16
CA ALA A 142 36.69 19.95 4.52
C ALA A 142 36.12 18.67 3.89
N ASN A 143 35.08 18.08 4.48
CA ASN A 143 34.38 16.89 4.00
C ASN A 143 32.89 17.18 3.86
N PRO A 144 32.22 16.59 2.86
CA PRO A 144 30.77 16.70 2.75
C PRO A 144 30.06 16.19 4.01
N VAL A 145 29.00 16.89 4.39
CA VAL A 145 28.21 16.60 5.58
C VAL A 145 27.46 15.27 5.42
N LYS A 146 27.49 14.43 6.44
CA LYS A 146 26.63 13.25 6.56
C LYS A 146 25.43 13.53 7.47
N PHE A 147 25.70 14.15 8.60
CA PHE A 147 24.68 14.57 9.58
C PHE A 147 24.90 16.02 9.98
N ALA A 148 23.84 16.79 10.06
CA ALA A 148 23.84 18.10 10.67
C ALA A 148 22.48 18.35 11.33
N HIS A 149 22.45 18.48 12.66
CA HIS A 149 21.23 18.66 13.43
C HIS A 149 21.39 19.78 14.45
N PHE A 150 20.38 20.63 14.53
CA PHE A 150 20.25 21.59 15.61
C PHE A 150 19.95 20.89 16.94
N SER A 151 20.43 21.48 18.04
CA SER A 151 19.90 21.20 19.35
C SER A 151 18.46 21.70 19.49
N PRO A 152 17.65 21.15 20.42
CA PRO A 152 16.24 21.51 20.58
C PRO A 152 16.00 23.00 20.85
N ASP A 153 16.98 23.69 21.47
CA ASP A 153 16.96 25.16 21.72
C ASP A 153 17.55 25.97 20.57
N ALA A 154 18.04 25.31 19.52
CA ALA A 154 18.71 25.89 18.36
C ALA A 154 20.00 26.71 18.67
N GLU A 155 20.58 26.55 19.85
CA GLU A 155 21.86 27.19 20.23
C GLU A 155 23.08 26.47 19.65
N LEU A 156 22.98 25.12 19.51
CA LEU A 156 24.07 24.30 19.02
C LEU A 156 23.71 23.59 17.73
N ILE A 157 24.74 23.35 16.89
CA ILE A 157 24.62 22.47 15.72
C ILE A 157 25.65 21.35 15.85
N ALA A 158 25.24 20.11 15.75
CA ALA A 158 26.15 18.98 15.65
C ALA A 158 26.32 18.59 14.18
N SER A 159 27.54 18.58 13.65
CA SER A 159 27.81 18.19 12.27
C SER A 159 28.99 17.24 12.13
N THR A 160 28.88 16.28 11.20
CA THR A 160 29.93 15.31 10.90
C THR A 160 29.89 14.90 9.42
N GLY A 161 31.06 14.64 8.85
CA GLY A 161 31.21 14.02 7.52
C GLY A 161 31.14 12.49 7.60
N ARG A 162 31.16 11.83 6.43
CA ARG A 162 30.90 10.39 6.26
C ARG A 162 31.85 9.48 7.06
N TYR A 163 33.11 9.88 7.17
CA TYR A 163 34.16 9.08 7.84
C TYR A 163 34.83 9.82 8.99
N ASP A 164 34.24 10.96 9.38
CA ASP A 164 34.84 11.79 10.41
C ASP A 164 34.82 11.13 11.78
N ARG A 165 35.93 11.26 12.48
CA ARG A 165 36.06 10.85 13.88
C ARG A 165 35.91 12.03 14.84
N LEU A 166 35.86 13.23 14.33
CA LEU A 166 35.71 14.46 15.08
C LEU A 166 34.32 15.01 14.77
N LEU A 167 33.44 14.94 15.76
CA LEU A 167 32.17 15.62 15.69
C LEU A 167 32.39 17.11 15.92
N LYS A 168 31.93 17.94 15.02
CA LYS A 168 32.02 19.38 15.16
C LYS A 168 30.71 19.90 15.76
N ILE A 169 30.85 20.59 16.89
CA ILE A 169 29.74 21.28 17.55
C ILE A 169 29.91 22.77 17.30
N TRP A 170 28.94 23.37 16.65
CA TRP A 170 28.88 24.80 16.41
C TRP A 170 28.00 25.42 17.45
N ARG A 171 28.48 26.48 18.06
CA ARG A 171 27.78 27.29 19.05
C ARG A 171 27.44 28.63 18.46
N ARG A 172 26.17 29.00 18.56
CA ARG A 172 25.71 30.34 18.13
C ARG A 172 26.29 31.39 19.06
N THR A 173 26.94 32.37 18.50
CA THR A 173 27.59 33.48 19.24
C THR A 173 26.82 34.79 19.13
N SER A 174 25.91 34.90 18.16
CA SER A 174 25.07 36.10 18.01
C SER A 174 23.64 35.67 17.63
N PHE A 175 22.66 36.35 18.22
CA PHE A 175 21.23 36.11 17.98
C PHE A 175 20.57 37.25 17.16
N GLY A 176 21.37 38.12 16.56
CA GLY A 176 20.87 39.23 15.74
C GLY A 176 20.61 38.79 14.29
N SER A 177 19.59 39.38 13.64
CA SER A 177 19.18 39.01 12.29
C SER A 177 20.17 39.41 11.18
N ALA A 178 21.13 40.32 11.44
CA ALA A 178 22.02 40.84 10.41
C ALA A 178 23.35 40.10 10.27
N ASP A 179 23.91 39.56 11.35
CA ASP A 179 25.19 38.83 11.34
C ASP A 179 25.14 37.60 12.22
N GLN A 180 24.72 36.48 11.61
CA GLN A 180 24.78 35.17 12.26
C GLN A 180 26.23 34.70 12.32
N SER A 181 26.72 34.42 13.52
CA SER A 181 28.06 33.90 13.74
C SER A 181 28.06 32.69 14.62
N PHE A 182 28.89 31.73 14.28
CA PHE A 182 29.05 30.50 15.00
C PHE A 182 30.54 30.27 15.30
N ASP A 183 30.81 29.92 16.54
CA ASP A 183 32.07 29.35 17.01
C ASP A 183 31.95 27.83 17.02
N TYR A 184 33.04 27.06 17.09
CA TYR A 184 32.96 25.62 17.08
C TYR A 184 34.06 24.97 17.92
N PHE A 185 33.74 23.78 18.43
CA PHE A 185 34.69 22.86 19.09
C PHE A 185 34.46 21.42 18.60
N TYR A 186 35.38 20.52 18.95
CA TYR A 186 35.34 19.15 18.50
C TYR A 186 35.11 18.17 19.63
N LEU A 187 34.31 17.14 19.37
CA LEU A 187 34.18 15.95 20.23
C LEU A 187 34.86 14.78 19.54
N PRO A 188 35.96 14.25 20.13
CA PRO A 188 36.75 13.19 19.52
C PRO A 188 36.08 11.83 19.71
N HIS A 189 36.10 10.98 18.68
CA HIS A 189 35.63 9.61 18.67
C HIS A 189 36.70 8.67 18.14
N PRO A 190 36.77 7.40 18.64
CA PRO A 190 37.75 6.41 18.17
C PRO A 190 37.56 5.99 16.71
N LYS A 191 36.31 5.94 16.23
CA LYS A 191 35.93 5.59 14.86
C LYS A 191 34.89 6.56 14.29
N ALA A 192 34.46 6.32 13.07
CA ALA A 192 33.48 7.14 12.40
C ALA A 192 32.12 7.13 13.12
N ILE A 193 31.45 8.27 13.08
CA ILE A 193 30.14 8.47 13.74
C ILE A 193 29.05 7.96 12.79
N THR A 194 28.19 7.10 13.31
CA THR A 194 27.12 6.43 12.56
C THR A 194 25.73 6.99 12.87
N GLY A 195 25.56 7.63 14.04
CA GLY A 195 24.28 8.23 14.44
C GLY A 195 24.45 9.38 15.40
N LEU A 196 23.51 10.31 15.34
CA LEU A 196 23.39 11.48 16.23
C LEU A 196 21.96 11.61 16.72
N HIS A 197 21.77 11.91 17.98
CA HIS A 197 20.46 12.21 18.55
C HIS A 197 20.60 13.26 19.65
N TRP A 198 19.86 14.37 19.55
CA TRP A 198 19.73 15.33 20.61
C TRP A 198 18.59 14.94 21.53
N ARG A 199 18.80 15.03 22.85
CA ARG A 199 17.76 14.82 23.84
C ARG A 199 16.70 15.91 23.75
N HIS A 200 15.42 15.54 23.72
CA HIS A 200 14.29 16.45 23.92
C HIS A 200 13.96 16.55 25.42
N PRO A 201 14.27 17.67 26.10
CA PRO A 201 14.09 17.78 27.53
C PRO A 201 12.60 17.80 27.91
N TYR A 202 12.23 17.05 28.93
CA TYR A 202 10.85 16.93 29.41
C TYR A 202 10.51 17.86 30.56
N HIS A 203 11.41 17.99 31.57
CA HIS A 203 11.22 18.85 32.74
C HIS A 203 11.95 20.14 32.59
N LYS A 204 11.39 21.25 33.12
CA LYS A 204 12.05 22.56 33.16
C LYS A 204 13.40 22.53 33.85
N ASP A 205 13.57 21.64 34.80
CA ASP A 205 14.83 21.45 35.50
C ASP A 205 15.92 20.76 34.69
N GLN A 206 15.52 20.04 33.61
CA GLN A 206 16.41 19.42 32.62
C GLN A 206 16.63 20.31 31.41
N SER A 207 15.79 21.30 31.22
CA SER A 207 15.63 22.04 29.95
C SER A 207 16.77 22.98 29.58
N THR A 208 17.79 23.14 30.42
CA THR A 208 18.85 24.12 30.17
C THR A 208 20.08 23.52 29.53
N ASP A 209 20.19 22.21 29.52
CA ASP A 209 21.42 21.58 29.07
C ASP A 209 21.13 20.68 27.86
N ASN A 210 21.74 21.04 26.73
CA ASN A 210 21.71 20.25 25.50
C ASN A 210 22.52 18.96 25.70
N VAL A 211 21.87 17.83 25.72
CA VAL A 211 22.51 16.51 25.79
C VAL A 211 22.52 15.88 24.42
N LEU A 212 23.69 15.40 24.01
CA LEU A 212 23.89 14.76 22.72
C LEU A 212 24.27 13.29 22.89
N TYR A 213 23.58 12.42 22.20
CA TYR A 213 23.93 11.01 22.05
C TYR A 213 24.61 10.78 20.72
N THR A 214 25.75 10.11 20.73
CA THR A 214 26.47 9.73 19.53
C THR A 214 26.62 8.22 19.45
N ILE A 215 26.34 7.66 18.28
CA ILE A 215 26.59 6.26 17.97
C ILE A 215 27.81 6.20 17.04
N CYS A 216 28.76 5.36 17.38
CA CYS A 216 30.02 5.27 16.67
C CYS A 216 30.23 3.86 16.08
N ALA A 217 31.00 3.75 15.03
CA ALA A 217 31.36 2.48 14.35
C ALA A 217 32.22 1.54 15.23
N ASP A 218 32.61 1.97 16.45
CA ASP A 218 33.16 1.09 17.46
C ASP A 218 32.11 0.32 18.26
N GLN A 219 30.81 0.46 17.88
CA GLN A 219 29.65 -0.15 18.53
C GLN A 219 29.45 0.35 19.97
N LYS A 220 29.65 1.67 20.18
CA LYS A 220 29.41 2.32 21.47
C LYS A 220 28.53 3.54 21.30
N VAL A 221 27.63 3.72 22.26
CA VAL A 221 26.87 4.96 22.46
C VAL A 221 27.60 5.81 23.49
N ARG A 222 27.78 7.09 23.18
CA ARG A 222 28.36 8.07 24.10
C ARG A 222 27.40 9.19 24.38
N VAL A 223 27.32 9.55 25.64
CA VAL A 223 26.50 10.64 26.13
C VAL A 223 27.37 11.85 26.39
N TRP A 224 27.05 12.96 25.77
CA TRP A 224 27.78 14.24 25.90
C TRP A 224 26.90 15.26 26.57
N VAL A 225 27.42 15.90 27.62
CA VAL A 225 26.71 16.94 28.37
C VAL A 225 27.53 18.23 28.39
N PRO A 226 26.90 19.40 28.49
CA PRO A 226 27.59 20.67 28.61
C PRO A 226 28.48 20.73 29.86
N GLY A 227 29.60 21.39 29.77
CA GLY A 227 30.51 21.59 30.89
C GLY A 227 31.64 22.50 30.52
N GLU A 228 32.23 23.13 31.53
CA GLU A 228 33.40 23.97 31.35
C GLU A 228 34.69 23.12 31.30
N HIS A 229 35.46 23.28 30.23
CA HIS A 229 36.82 22.75 30.14
C HIS A 229 37.82 23.87 30.06
N HIS A 230 38.66 24.04 31.08
CA HIS A 230 39.67 25.09 31.16
C HIS A 230 39.12 26.53 30.94
N GLY A 231 37.92 26.83 31.48
CA GLY A 231 37.28 28.12 31.35
C GLY A 231 36.64 28.40 29.98
N VAL A 232 36.50 27.38 29.13
CA VAL A 232 35.77 27.45 27.88
C VAL A 232 34.56 26.53 27.94
N ASP A 233 33.41 27.07 27.64
CA ASP A 233 32.19 26.26 27.54
C ASP A 233 32.34 25.23 26.43
N GLY A 234 32.11 23.97 26.77
CA GLY A 234 32.21 22.84 25.83
C GLY A 234 31.30 21.71 26.25
N MET A 235 31.52 20.54 25.71
CA MET A 235 30.83 19.31 26.11
C MET A 235 31.83 18.25 26.55
N HIS A 236 31.52 17.51 27.56
CA HIS A 236 32.32 16.40 28.05
C HIS A 236 31.54 15.10 28.00
N MET A 237 32.25 13.98 27.87
CA MET A 237 31.64 12.66 27.86
C MET A 237 31.17 12.32 29.27
N TRP A 238 29.85 12.10 29.43
CA TRP A 238 29.22 11.78 30.70
C TRP A 238 29.15 10.29 30.93
N ALA A 239 28.83 9.49 29.91
CA ALA A 239 28.73 8.04 29.96
C ALA A 239 29.00 7.39 28.59
N GLU A 240 29.32 6.11 28.65
CA GLU A 240 29.51 5.26 27.48
C GLU A 240 28.78 3.92 27.73
N VAL A 241 28.05 3.44 26.73
CA VAL A 241 27.40 2.12 26.73
C VAL A 241 27.96 1.30 25.58
N ASP A 242 28.51 0.13 25.87
CA ASP A 242 28.96 -0.81 24.86
C ASP A 242 27.78 -1.62 24.32
N LEU A 243 27.49 -1.49 23.05
CA LEU A 243 26.34 -2.13 22.40
C LEU A 243 26.53 -3.65 22.28
N VAL A 244 27.78 -4.11 22.13
CA VAL A 244 28.07 -5.54 21.99
C VAL A 244 27.93 -6.25 23.32
N GLU A 245 28.52 -5.67 24.37
CA GLU A 245 28.47 -6.23 25.72
C GLU A 245 27.07 -6.17 26.33
N SER A 246 26.25 -5.21 25.91
CA SER A 246 24.89 -5.03 26.44
C SER A 246 23.94 -6.17 26.04
N ILE A 247 24.21 -6.88 24.94
CA ILE A 247 23.43 -8.04 24.50
C ILE A 247 24.40 -9.22 24.28
N MET A 248 24.79 -9.86 25.34
CA MET A 248 25.52 -11.13 25.29
C MET A 248 24.55 -12.29 25.49
N SER A 249 24.26 -13.02 24.41
CA SER A 249 23.50 -14.25 24.54
C SER A 249 24.34 -15.32 25.24
N ARG A 250 23.94 -15.74 26.43
CA ARG A 250 24.61 -16.81 27.22
C ARG A 250 24.55 -18.19 26.55
N HIS A 251 23.67 -18.34 25.53
CA HIS A 251 23.38 -19.63 24.91
C HIS A 251 23.96 -19.79 23.49
N VAL A 252 24.65 -18.79 22.96
CA VAL A 252 25.21 -18.82 21.61
C VAL A 252 26.73 -18.64 21.68
N PRO A 253 27.52 -19.52 21.02
CA PRO A 253 28.97 -19.35 20.95
C PRO A 253 29.35 -17.98 20.39
N LEU A 254 30.40 -17.37 20.92
CA LEU A 254 30.87 -16.03 20.53
C LEU A 254 31.11 -15.90 19.01
N GLU A 255 31.51 -16.96 18.35
CA GLU A 255 31.76 -17.00 16.89
C GLU A 255 30.47 -16.92 16.06
N GLN A 256 29.31 -17.27 16.63
CA GLN A 256 28.01 -17.26 16.01
C GLN A 256 27.15 -16.06 16.43
N GLN A 257 27.65 -15.22 17.33
CA GLN A 257 26.94 -14.02 17.72
C GLN A 257 26.96 -12.98 16.60
N SER A 258 25.82 -12.38 16.31
CA SER A 258 25.75 -11.29 15.39
C SER A 258 26.61 -10.12 15.87
N LYS A 259 27.33 -9.50 14.95
CA LYS A 259 28.16 -8.32 15.23
C LYS A 259 27.39 -7.01 15.00
N LYS A 260 26.17 -7.06 14.46
CA LYS A 260 25.37 -5.87 14.21
C LYS A 260 24.52 -5.55 15.43
N ARG A 261 24.53 -4.28 15.82
CA ARG A 261 23.73 -3.72 16.89
C ARG A 261 23.11 -2.42 16.41
N TYR A 262 21.89 -2.20 16.82
CA TYR A 262 21.14 -0.98 16.55
C TYR A 262 20.82 -0.34 17.90
N ALA A 263 20.91 0.98 17.97
CA ALA A 263 20.53 1.71 19.17
C ALA A 263 19.54 2.82 18.81
N PHE A 264 18.54 3.01 19.65
CA PHE A 264 17.62 4.13 19.58
C PHE A 264 17.29 4.62 20.99
N PHE A 265 16.68 5.80 21.07
CA PHE A 265 16.40 6.44 22.34
C PHE A 265 14.89 6.60 22.52
N ILE A 266 14.44 6.42 23.77
CA ILE A 266 13.10 6.77 24.21
C ILE A 266 13.29 7.90 25.21
N ASP A 267 12.81 9.08 24.87
CA ASP A 267 12.91 10.25 25.72
C ASP A 267 12.12 10.02 27.03
N GLY A 268 12.61 10.57 28.14
CA GLY A 268 12.02 10.39 29.46
C GLY A 268 10.52 10.77 29.50
N LYS A 269 10.10 11.76 28.72
CA LYS A 269 8.68 12.11 28.54
C LYS A 269 7.86 10.93 28.01
N HIS A 270 8.29 10.35 26.91
CA HIS A 270 7.56 9.25 26.28
C HIS A 270 7.55 8.01 27.15
N PHE A 271 8.66 7.72 27.81
CA PHE A 271 8.74 6.62 28.75
C PHE A 271 7.77 6.77 29.94
N THR A 272 7.74 7.96 30.54
CA THR A 272 6.86 8.25 31.68
C THR A 272 5.39 8.16 31.25
N HIS A 273 5.01 8.78 30.16
CA HIS A 273 3.63 8.71 29.63
C HIS A 273 3.22 7.28 29.28
N ALA A 274 4.12 6.50 28.65
CA ALA A 274 3.82 5.10 28.33
C ALA A 274 3.59 4.26 29.60
N THR A 275 4.38 4.51 30.67
CA THR A 275 4.23 3.83 31.97
C THR A 275 2.94 4.22 32.66
N GLU A 276 2.58 5.50 32.68
CA GLU A 276 1.31 6.00 33.22
C GLU A 276 0.10 5.37 32.52
N ARG A 277 0.15 5.25 31.21
CA ARG A 277 -0.91 4.60 30.42
C ARG A 277 -1.02 3.11 30.71
N ALA A 278 0.11 2.41 30.79
CA ALA A 278 0.11 1.01 31.17
C ALA A 278 -0.52 0.79 32.56
N MET A 279 -0.29 1.71 33.52
CA MET A 279 -0.94 1.69 34.83
C MET A 279 -2.46 1.89 34.72
N GLN A 280 -2.92 2.86 33.91
CA GLN A 280 -4.34 3.13 33.74
C GLN A 280 -5.06 1.93 33.10
N GLN A 281 -4.46 1.31 32.10
CA GLN A 281 -5.00 0.12 31.44
C GLN A 281 -5.06 -1.08 32.38
N ALA A 282 -4.00 -1.34 33.14
CA ALA A 282 -3.99 -2.42 34.14
C ALA A 282 -5.07 -2.21 35.21
N SER A 283 -5.29 -0.98 35.65
CA SER A 283 -6.34 -0.62 36.60
C SER A 283 -7.74 -0.81 36.03
N ALA A 284 -7.95 -0.50 34.74
CA ALA A 284 -9.23 -0.69 34.06
C ALA A 284 -9.56 -2.18 33.85
N GLU A 285 -8.55 -3.03 33.71
CA GLU A 285 -8.72 -4.48 33.55
C GLU A 285 -8.89 -5.24 34.89
N GLU A 286 -8.91 -4.53 36.03
CA GLU A 286 -8.94 -5.10 37.40
C GLU A 286 -7.83 -6.15 37.65
N LYS A 287 -6.76 -6.06 36.89
CA LYS A 287 -5.59 -6.94 37.05
C LYS A 287 -4.62 -6.36 38.07
N ASP A 288 -4.07 -7.25 38.88
CA ASP A 288 -2.93 -6.89 39.75
C ASP A 288 -1.74 -6.45 38.87
N HIS A 289 -1.06 -5.39 39.26
CA HIS A 289 0.12 -4.91 38.55
C HIS A 289 1.17 -6.01 38.53
N GLY A 290 1.53 -6.47 37.31
CA GLY A 290 2.58 -7.46 37.16
C GLY A 290 3.94 -6.94 37.65
N ILE A 291 4.85 -7.84 38.01
CA ILE A 291 6.19 -7.51 38.53
C ILE A 291 6.93 -6.56 37.58
N ALA A 292 6.78 -6.75 36.27
CA ALA A 292 7.38 -5.91 35.24
C ALA A 292 6.87 -4.46 35.33
N LEU A 293 5.55 -4.24 35.48
CA LEU A 293 4.99 -2.90 35.58
C LEU A 293 5.39 -2.18 36.86
N HIS A 294 5.46 -2.89 38.02
CA HIS A 294 5.98 -2.32 39.23
C HIS A 294 7.42 -1.84 39.11
N HIS A 295 8.27 -2.65 38.46
CA HIS A 295 9.64 -2.25 38.18
C HIS A 295 9.71 -1.01 37.28
N LEU A 296 8.90 -0.94 36.23
CA LEU A 296 8.87 0.22 35.32
C LEU A 296 8.36 1.50 36.01
N ILE A 297 7.42 1.39 36.95
CA ILE A 297 6.96 2.51 37.76
C ILE A 297 8.12 3.06 38.61
N GLU A 298 8.89 2.18 39.26
CA GLU A 298 10.07 2.59 40.04
C GLU A 298 11.11 3.26 39.13
N VAL A 299 11.33 2.72 37.93
CA VAL A 299 12.23 3.31 36.94
C VAL A 299 11.70 4.68 36.48
N ALA A 300 10.41 4.80 36.17
CA ALA A 300 9.80 6.05 35.71
C ALA A 300 9.89 7.17 36.75
N ASN A 301 9.80 6.84 38.06
CA ASN A 301 9.98 7.80 39.16
C ASN A 301 11.40 8.39 39.22
N ARG A 302 12.37 7.73 38.63
CA ARG A 302 13.76 8.23 38.50
C ARG A 302 13.93 9.18 37.30
N ASN A 303 12.92 9.31 36.43
CA ASN A 303 12.93 10.10 35.21
C ASN A 303 14.18 9.86 34.33
N PRO A 304 14.50 8.62 33.96
CA PRO A 304 15.66 8.34 33.14
C PRO A 304 15.38 8.62 31.67
N GLU A 305 16.43 8.92 30.90
CA GLU A 305 16.43 8.75 29.46
C GLU A 305 16.78 7.31 29.12
N ILE A 306 16.12 6.73 28.14
CA ILE A 306 16.28 5.30 27.84
C ILE A 306 17.05 5.11 26.54
N CYS A 307 18.13 4.34 26.61
CA CYS A 307 18.81 3.79 25.43
C CYS A 307 18.41 2.34 25.22
N VAL A 308 17.79 2.03 24.10
CA VAL A 308 17.42 0.67 23.72
C VAL A 308 18.41 0.16 22.70
N VAL A 309 18.95 -1.02 22.94
CA VAL A 309 19.89 -1.72 22.06
C VAL A 309 19.21 -2.96 21.52
N LEU A 310 19.28 -3.15 20.21
CA LEU A 310 18.75 -4.32 19.50
C LEU A 310 19.86 -5.03 18.74
N ASP A 311 19.78 -6.34 18.63
CA ASP A 311 20.56 -7.10 17.67
C ASP A 311 19.72 -7.47 16.43
N ASP A 312 20.36 -8.06 15.41
CA ASP A 312 19.70 -8.50 14.18
C ASP A 312 18.86 -9.77 14.34
N ARG A 313 18.85 -10.36 15.54
CA ARG A 313 17.97 -11.50 15.91
C ARG A 313 16.74 -11.05 16.68
N GLY A 314 16.62 -9.74 17.00
CA GLY A 314 15.54 -9.17 17.78
C GLY A 314 15.72 -9.33 19.29
N ASN A 315 16.93 -9.59 19.80
CA ASN A 315 17.19 -9.48 21.23
C ASN A 315 17.35 -8.01 21.60
N MET A 316 16.86 -7.62 22.75
CA MET A 316 16.82 -6.24 23.23
C MET A 316 17.43 -6.11 24.63
N SER A 317 18.15 -5.02 24.83
CA SER A 317 18.59 -4.57 26.16
C SER A 317 18.28 -3.08 26.31
N ALA A 318 17.72 -2.69 27.45
CA ALA A 318 17.37 -1.30 27.75
C ALA A 318 18.20 -0.76 28.90
N TRP A 319 18.73 0.45 28.71
CA TRP A 319 19.60 1.14 29.67
C TRP A 319 19.01 2.49 30.04
N GLY A 320 18.90 2.76 31.35
CA GLY A 320 18.45 4.04 31.88
C GLY A 320 19.63 4.93 32.22
N PHE A 321 19.54 6.19 31.80
CA PHE A 321 20.48 7.25 32.19
C PHE A 321 19.80 8.19 33.16
N GLU A 322 20.17 8.17 34.44
CA GLU A 322 19.56 9.00 35.45
C GLU A 322 20.36 10.30 35.67
N ASN A 323 19.64 11.41 35.83
CA ASN A 323 20.19 12.74 36.12
C ASN A 323 21.11 13.32 35.02
N VAL A 324 20.90 12.89 33.77
CA VAL A 324 21.65 13.43 32.63
C VAL A 324 21.29 14.92 32.44
N GLY A 325 22.29 15.81 32.46
CA GLY A 325 22.10 17.25 32.33
C GLY A 325 21.29 17.91 33.45
N ALA A 326 21.29 17.33 34.62
CA ALA A 326 20.65 17.95 35.80
C ALA A 326 21.40 19.19 36.27
N LYS A 327 20.67 20.30 36.52
CA LYS A 327 21.24 21.56 37.04
C LYS A 327 21.97 21.42 38.37
N GLN A 328 21.51 20.52 39.20
CA GLN A 328 22.16 20.22 40.50
C GLN A 328 23.07 19.01 40.33
N LYS A 329 24.25 19.04 40.98
CA LYS A 329 25.14 17.88 41.03
C LYS A 329 24.46 16.74 41.77
N LYS A 330 23.72 15.93 41.03
CA LYS A 330 23.13 14.67 41.49
C LYS A 330 24.07 13.52 41.08
N VAL A 331 23.95 12.41 41.79
CA VAL A 331 24.70 11.19 41.43
C VAL A 331 24.20 10.73 40.07
N THR A 332 25.14 10.53 39.18
CA THR A 332 24.91 9.99 37.84
C THR A 332 24.84 8.49 37.92
N ASP A 333 23.85 7.87 37.33
CA ASP A 333 23.71 6.42 37.29
C ASP A 333 23.32 5.92 35.91
N VAL A 334 23.99 4.85 35.49
CA VAL A 334 23.68 4.10 34.27
C VAL A 334 23.33 2.69 34.68
N PHE A 335 22.10 2.30 34.48
CA PHE A 335 21.58 1.02 34.93
C PHE A 335 20.82 0.27 33.86
N ASN A 336 20.85 -1.06 33.94
CA ASN A 336 20.06 -1.89 33.04
C ASN A 336 18.62 -1.95 33.54
N ILE A 337 17.66 -1.73 32.63
CA ILE A 337 16.22 -1.77 32.92
C ILE A 337 15.66 -3.15 32.61
N ALA A 338 15.98 -3.69 31.43
CA ALA A 338 15.46 -4.97 30.99
C ALA A 338 16.40 -5.61 29.96
N HIS A 339 16.38 -6.92 29.92
CA HIS A 339 16.93 -7.74 28.85
C HIS A 339 15.85 -8.70 28.36
N VAL A 340 15.59 -8.65 27.06
CA VAL A 340 14.47 -9.37 26.43
C VAL A 340 14.99 -10.10 25.21
N ASP A 341 14.70 -11.39 25.13
CA ASP A 341 15.07 -12.22 24.01
C ASP A 341 13.88 -12.41 23.05
N GLY A 342 14.16 -12.39 21.75
CA GLY A 342 13.22 -12.83 20.72
C GLY A 342 12.03 -11.88 20.47
N LEU A 343 12.28 -10.61 20.16
CA LEU A 343 11.23 -9.65 19.75
C LEU A 343 10.59 -9.95 18.39
N HIS A 344 11.08 -10.96 17.68
CA HIS A 344 10.60 -11.34 16.35
C HIS A 344 10.58 -10.21 15.31
N LEU A 345 11.51 -9.28 15.42
CA LEU A 345 11.72 -8.25 14.41
C LEU A 345 12.43 -8.85 13.19
N HIS A 346 11.92 -8.56 12.00
CA HIS A 346 12.48 -9.08 10.75
C HIS A 346 13.46 -8.09 10.15
N PHE A 347 14.75 -8.38 10.29
CA PHE A 347 15.81 -7.63 9.63
C PHE A 347 16.15 -8.29 8.29
N ALA A 348 16.07 -7.52 7.19
CA ALA A 348 16.49 -8.02 5.89
C ALA A 348 17.98 -8.30 5.86
N LYS A 349 18.38 -9.45 5.32
CA LYS A 349 19.79 -9.77 5.03
C LYS A 349 20.21 -8.99 3.79
N VAL A 350 20.77 -7.80 3.96
CA VAL A 350 21.29 -7.01 2.86
C VAL A 350 22.66 -7.56 2.48
N PRO A 351 22.91 -7.90 1.19
CA PRO A 351 24.16 -8.54 0.75
C PRO A 351 25.40 -7.68 0.89
N LYS A 352 25.25 -6.36 0.99
CA LYS A 352 26.36 -5.42 1.20
C LYS A 352 26.25 -4.77 2.56
N PRO A 353 27.31 -4.62 3.33
CA PRO A 353 27.30 -3.88 4.58
C PRO A 353 27.09 -2.39 4.29
N ILE A 354 25.86 -1.97 4.19
CA ILE A 354 25.48 -0.59 4.39
C ILE A 354 25.57 -0.40 5.89
N GLU A 355 26.35 0.58 6.33
CA GLU A 355 26.73 0.76 7.75
C GLU A 355 25.52 0.89 8.67
N ASP A 356 24.37 1.38 8.16
CA ASP A 356 23.11 1.47 8.89
C ASP A 356 21.98 0.93 8.02
N ASN A 357 21.54 -0.28 8.31
CA ASN A 357 20.49 -0.95 7.53
C ASN A 357 19.07 -0.58 8.04
N VAL A 358 18.95 -0.04 9.24
CA VAL A 358 17.68 0.27 9.89
C VAL A 358 17.83 1.49 10.79
N GLN A 359 16.86 2.40 10.74
CA GLN A 359 16.70 3.50 11.67
C GLN A 359 15.42 3.31 12.48
N PHE A 360 15.47 3.64 13.78
CA PHE A 360 14.36 3.54 14.69
C PHE A 360 14.00 4.90 15.24
N TYR A 361 12.69 5.13 15.39
CA TYR A 361 12.12 6.30 16.03
C TYR A 361 11.09 5.82 17.04
N ALA A 362 11.19 6.27 18.30
CA ALA A 362 10.28 5.89 19.36
C ALA A 362 9.53 7.11 19.89
N PHE A 363 8.22 7.05 19.91
CA PHE A 363 7.36 8.11 20.41
C PHE A 363 6.03 7.58 20.92
N ILE A 364 5.30 8.41 21.62
CA ILE A 364 3.95 8.12 22.08
C ILE A 364 3.03 9.27 21.65
N GLY A 365 1.90 8.94 21.04
CA GLY A 365 0.92 9.94 20.61
C GLY A 365 0.19 10.58 21.80
N ASP A 366 -0.36 11.77 21.63
CA ASP A 366 -1.06 12.51 22.69
C ASP A 366 -2.44 11.95 23.05
N LYS A 367 -3.00 11.05 22.23
CA LYS A 367 -4.33 10.46 22.49
C LYS A 367 -4.28 9.52 23.69
N PRO A 368 -5.35 9.46 24.51
CA PRO A 368 -5.39 8.59 25.70
C PRO A 368 -5.14 7.11 25.41
N ASP A 369 -5.54 6.65 24.21
CA ASP A 369 -5.42 5.24 23.80
C ASP A 369 -4.10 4.93 23.06
N SER A 370 -3.19 5.91 22.91
CA SER A 370 -1.94 5.68 22.19
C SER A 370 -0.98 4.82 23.01
N GLU A 371 -0.44 3.79 22.41
CA GLU A 371 0.64 2.96 22.94
C GLU A 371 2.01 3.53 22.53
N LEU A 372 3.08 2.96 23.07
CA LEU A 372 4.42 3.28 22.59
C LEU A 372 4.57 2.82 21.16
N THR A 373 4.80 3.77 20.26
CA THR A 373 5.04 3.53 18.86
C THR A 373 6.54 3.44 18.61
N LEU A 374 6.93 2.37 17.91
CA LEU A 374 8.26 2.19 17.35
C LEU A 374 8.14 2.19 15.83
N LEU A 375 8.65 3.24 15.21
CA LEU A 375 8.73 3.32 13.74
C LEU A 375 10.12 2.83 13.33
N SER A 376 10.18 1.81 12.49
CA SER A 376 11.44 1.30 11.94
C SER A 376 11.50 1.55 10.44
N HIS A 377 12.52 2.29 10.01
CA HIS A 377 12.83 2.52 8.61
C HIS A 377 13.95 1.59 8.17
N HIS A 378 13.62 0.61 7.35
CA HIS A 378 14.56 -0.36 6.80
C HIS A 378 15.07 0.11 5.43
N PHE A 379 16.36 0.04 5.21
CA PHE A 379 16.97 0.45 3.93
C PHE A 379 16.78 -0.57 2.80
N ASP A 380 15.94 -1.58 3.01
CA ASP A 380 15.39 -2.43 1.95
C ASP A 380 14.15 -1.82 1.27
N GLY A 381 13.69 -0.65 1.75
CA GLY A 381 12.55 0.09 1.18
C GLY A 381 11.23 -0.19 1.89
N ARG A 382 11.24 -0.42 3.19
CA ARG A 382 10.04 -0.57 4.02
C ARG A 382 10.13 0.28 5.28
N ILE A 383 8.98 0.77 5.72
CA ILE A 383 8.77 1.37 7.03
C ILE A 383 7.73 0.53 7.75
N GLU A 384 8.01 0.15 8.99
CA GLU A 384 7.07 -0.58 9.83
C GLU A 384 6.62 0.30 10.99
N TRP A 385 5.32 0.36 11.21
CA TRP A 385 4.71 0.96 12.39
C TRP A 385 4.38 -0.15 13.37
N LEU A 386 5.10 -0.15 14.47
CA LEU A 386 4.99 -1.13 15.53
C LEU A 386 4.44 -0.44 16.76
N GLU A 387 3.49 -1.06 17.45
CA GLU A 387 2.95 -0.58 18.71
C GLU A 387 3.15 -1.62 19.81
N SER A 388 3.41 -1.15 21.01
CA SER A 388 3.60 -2.02 22.16
C SER A 388 3.23 -1.30 23.46
N ARG A 389 2.64 -2.02 24.37
CA ARG A 389 2.57 -1.59 25.77
C ARG A 389 3.97 -1.66 26.35
N ILE A 390 4.35 -0.65 27.11
CA ILE A 390 5.71 -0.55 27.67
C ILE A 390 6.03 -1.69 28.64
N ASP A 391 5.04 -2.14 29.42
CA ASP A 391 5.16 -3.23 30.36
C ASP A 391 5.35 -4.59 29.64
N TYR A 392 4.78 -4.79 28.47
CA TYR A 392 5.01 -5.99 27.65
C TYR A 392 6.34 -5.92 26.91
N LEU A 393 6.72 -4.74 26.43
CA LEU A 393 7.98 -4.54 25.72
C LEU A 393 9.19 -4.88 26.59
N PHE A 394 9.17 -4.45 27.85
CA PHE A 394 10.28 -4.62 28.79
C PHE A 394 10.12 -5.83 29.74
N ASP A 395 9.09 -6.63 29.59
CA ASP A 395 8.93 -7.85 30.37
C ASP A 395 9.92 -8.92 29.90
N PRO A 396 10.84 -9.41 30.73
CA PRO A 396 11.77 -10.48 30.38
C PRO A 396 11.08 -11.85 30.18
N SER A 397 9.85 -12.02 30.67
CA SER A 397 9.09 -13.26 30.49
C SER A 397 8.62 -13.42 29.02
N SER A 398 8.33 -14.67 28.62
CA SER A 398 7.84 -14.94 27.28
C SER A 398 6.41 -14.40 27.09
N GLN A 399 6.27 -13.34 26.31
CA GLN A 399 4.99 -12.76 25.94
C GLN A 399 4.67 -13.06 24.46
N PRO A 400 3.52 -13.66 24.12
CA PRO A 400 3.21 -14.09 22.76
C PRO A 400 3.00 -12.93 21.79
N GLN A 401 2.61 -11.74 22.26
CA GLN A 401 2.33 -10.56 21.43
C GLN A 401 2.98 -9.31 22.02
N ARG A 402 4.30 -9.32 22.11
CA ARG A 402 5.07 -8.23 22.70
C ARG A 402 5.01 -6.94 21.88
N ILE A 403 5.04 -7.07 20.56
CA ILE A 403 4.99 -5.97 19.60
C ILE A 403 3.93 -6.31 18.55
N GLN A 404 3.04 -5.36 18.25
CA GLN A 404 2.03 -5.48 17.22
C GLN A 404 2.41 -4.59 16.02
N ARG A 405 2.46 -5.18 14.83
CA ARG A 405 2.64 -4.41 13.60
C ARG A 405 1.28 -3.89 13.13
N LYS A 406 1.05 -2.58 13.22
CA LYS A 406 -0.18 -1.92 12.79
C LYS A 406 -0.17 -1.58 11.30
N ALA A 407 0.99 -1.19 10.76
CA ALA A 407 1.14 -0.89 9.34
C ALA A 407 2.55 -1.23 8.85
N MET A 408 2.64 -1.47 7.55
CA MET A 408 3.90 -1.60 6.84
C MET A 408 3.76 -0.88 5.50
N TRP A 409 4.58 0.14 5.29
CA TRP A 409 4.65 0.85 4.02
C TRP A 409 5.83 0.34 3.23
N THR A 410 5.50 -0.21 2.10
CA THR A 410 6.45 -0.69 1.12
C THR A 410 5.70 -0.79 -0.19
N GLY A 411 6.14 -0.13 -1.18
CA GLY A 411 5.47 -0.07 -2.47
C GLY A 411 6.44 -0.31 -3.60
N HIS A 412 6.07 0.20 -4.74
CA HIS A 412 6.93 0.18 -5.91
C HIS A 412 7.89 1.37 -5.92
N SER A 413 9.10 1.11 -6.43
CA SER A 413 10.10 2.16 -6.70
C SER A 413 9.84 2.89 -8.01
N HIS A 414 9.20 2.24 -8.98
CA HIS A 414 8.95 2.76 -10.32
C HIS A 414 7.48 2.71 -10.69
N ALA A 415 7.12 3.38 -11.78
CA ALA A 415 5.74 3.46 -12.24
C ALA A 415 5.15 2.08 -12.54
N ILE A 416 3.92 1.87 -12.09
CA ILE A 416 3.13 0.65 -12.31
C ILE A 416 2.68 0.64 -13.77
N LYS A 417 2.97 -0.48 -14.44
CA LYS A 417 2.66 -0.66 -15.86
C LYS A 417 1.46 -1.59 -16.07
N LYS A 418 1.34 -2.62 -15.24
CA LYS A 418 0.29 -3.64 -15.37
C LYS A 418 -0.11 -4.19 -14.01
N VAL A 419 -1.40 -4.45 -13.85
CA VAL A 419 -1.97 -5.10 -12.68
C VAL A 419 -2.76 -6.31 -13.17
N ASN A 420 -2.50 -7.48 -12.59
CA ASN A 420 -3.24 -8.70 -12.90
C ASN A 420 -3.84 -9.25 -11.62
N ARG A 421 -5.06 -9.78 -11.67
CA ARG A 421 -5.75 -10.35 -10.52
C ARG A 421 -5.96 -11.86 -10.66
N THR A 422 -6.25 -12.52 -9.56
CA THR A 422 -6.80 -13.88 -9.57
C THR A 422 -8.24 -13.87 -10.06
N ALA A 423 -8.72 -15.03 -10.50
CA ALA A 423 -10.11 -15.19 -10.92
C ALA A 423 -11.11 -14.80 -9.82
N SER A 424 -10.79 -15.07 -8.56
CA SER A 424 -11.60 -14.68 -7.41
C SER A 424 -11.57 -13.19 -7.08
N GLY A 425 -10.60 -12.43 -7.63
CA GLY A 425 -10.37 -11.03 -7.29
C GLY A 425 -9.83 -10.77 -5.86
N ARG A 426 -9.35 -11.81 -5.15
CA ARG A 426 -8.83 -11.71 -3.78
C ARG A 426 -7.34 -11.41 -3.72
N ALA A 427 -6.61 -11.70 -4.78
CA ALA A 427 -5.20 -11.39 -4.90
C ALA A 427 -4.93 -10.71 -6.24
N LEU A 428 -3.94 -9.85 -6.23
CA LEU A 428 -3.44 -9.20 -7.44
C LEU A 428 -1.91 -9.12 -7.43
N VAL A 429 -1.33 -9.02 -8.60
CA VAL A 429 0.08 -8.69 -8.80
C VAL A 429 0.18 -7.39 -9.58
N SER A 430 0.93 -6.45 -9.04
CA SER A 430 1.29 -5.22 -9.73
C SER A 430 2.72 -5.33 -10.26
N ARG A 431 2.92 -4.91 -11.50
CA ARG A 431 4.21 -4.93 -12.19
C ARG A 431 4.59 -3.53 -12.63
N THR A 432 5.84 -3.16 -12.38
CA THR A 432 6.40 -1.86 -12.78
C THR A 432 6.98 -1.88 -14.19
N THR A 433 7.40 -0.71 -14.66
CA THR A 433 8.16 -0.55 -15.91
C THR A 433 9.50 -1.26 -15.90
N THR A 434 10.06 -1.55 -14.73
CA THR A 434 11.32 -2.28 -14.52
C THR A 434 11.13 -3.77 -14.21
N ASP A 435 9.92 -4.30 -14.45
CA ASP A 435 9.54 -5.70 -14.18
C ASP A 435 9.64 -6.11 -12.70
N GLU A 436 9.69 -5.16 -11.76
CA GLU A 436 9.47 -5.43 -10.34
C GLU A 436 8.01 -5.81 -10.11
N CYS A 437 7.78 -6.95 -9.46
CA CYS A 437 6.44 -7.45 -9.16
C CYS A 437 6.20 -7.50 -7.66
N ILE A 438 5.00 -7.08 -7.23
CA ILE A 438 4.53 -7.24 -5.85
C ILE A 438 3.17 -7.94 -5.89
N VAL A 439 3.06 -9.00 -5.09
CA VAL A 439 1.80 -9.70 -4.87
C VAL A 439 1.09 -9.07 -3.67
N TRP A 440 -0.17 -8.72 -3.84
CA TRP A 440 -1.04 -8.12 -2.84
C TRP A 440 -2.22 -9.02 -2.57
N LEU A 441 -2.59 -9.15 -1.30
CA LEU A 441 -3.79 -9.87 -0.86
C LEU A 441 -4.82 -8.89 -0.32
N GLN A 442 -6.06 -9.12 -0.68
CA GLN A 442 -7.20 -8.41 -0.13
C GLN A 442 -7.39 -8.80 1.34
N ARG A 443 -7.52 -7.81 2.20
CA ARG A 443 -7.79 -7.97 3.63
C ARG A 443 -8.94 -7.06 4.04
N GLN A 444 -9.89 -7.64 4.78
CA GLN A 444 -10.93 -6.87 5.44
C GLN A 444 -10.37 -6.30 6.75
N SER A 445 -10.56 -5.01 6.97
CA SER A 445 -10.23 -4.33 8.23
C SER A 445 -11.50 -3.63 8.76
N ASP A 446 -11.45 -3.16 10.01
CA ASP A 446 -12.57 -2.40 10.62
C ASP A 446 -12.92 -1.13 9.84
N GLN A 447 -11.99 -0.63 9.04
CA GLN A 447 -12.18 0.54 8.18
C GLN A 447 -12.59 0.17 6.74
N GLY A 448 -12.81 -1.12 6.44
CA GLY A 448 -13.16 -1.67 5.14
C GLY A 448 -12.03 -2.45 4.46
N MET A 449 -12.16 -2.67 3.17
CA MET A 449 -11.21 -3.45 2.39
C MET A 449 -9.89 -2.70 2.20
N THR A 450 -8.78 -3.38 2.43
CA THR A 450 -7.43 -2.91 2.15
C THR A 450 -6.63 -3.98 1.39
N LEU A 451 -5.56 -3.57 0.74
CA LEU A 451 -4.57 -4.47 0.15
C LEU A 451 -3.36 -4.57 1.06
N HIS A 452 -2.96 -5.79 1.33
CA HIS A 452 -1.76 -6.08 2.10
C HIS A 452 -0.69 -6.67 1.19
N ARG A 453 0.54 -6.14 1.28
CA ARG A 453 1.69 -6.73 0.57
C ARG A 453 1.93 -8.14 1.10
N HIS A 454 1.89 -9.10 0.21
CA HIS A 454 2.16 -10.49 0.52
C HIS A 454 3.61 -10.85 0.23
N CYS A 455 4.05 -10.62 -1.00
CA CYS A 455 5.37 -11.02 -1.46
C CYS A 455 5.92 -10.06 -2.50
N SER A 456 7.23 -9.89 -2.55
CA SER A 456 7.91 -9.26 -3.69
C SER A 456 8.67 -10.28 -4.51
N VAL A 457 8.58 -10.13 -5.81
CA VAL A 457 9.28 -10.97 -6.79
C VAL A 457 10.25 -10.12 -7.57
N LYS A 458 11.52 -10.47 -7.50
CA LYS A 458 12.59 -9.82 -8.26
C LYS A 458 12.96 -10.73 -9.41
N VAL A 459 12.52 -10.37 -10.61
CA VAL A 459 12.84 -11.08 -11.84
C VAL A 459 13.87 -10.27 -12.61
N THR A 460 14.92 -10.92 -13.10
CA THR A 460 16.00 -10.27 -13.87
C THR A 460 15.69 -10.20 -15.35
N GLU A 461 14.77 -11.04 -15.83
CA GLU A 461 14.40 -11.15 -17.23
C GLU A 461 13.08 -10.47 -17.52
N HIS A 462 12.93 -10.00 -18.75
CA HIS A 462 11.69 -9.36 -19.16
C HIS A 462 10.49 -10.31 -19.09
N ILE A 463 9.43 -9.85 -18.45
CA ILE A 463 8.18 -10.60 -18.26
C ILE A 463 7.22 -10.23 -19.39
N HIS A 464 6.81 -11.21 -20.19
CA HIS A 464 5.78 -11.01 -21.22
C HIS A 464 4.37 -11.10 -20.65
N ARG A 465 4.10 -12.16 -19.87
CA ARG A 465 2.78 -12.41 -19.26
C ARG A 465 2.94 -12.99 -17.86
N THR A 466 1.91 -12.81 -17.06
CA THR A 466 1.88 -13.21 -15.66
C THR A 466 0.56 -13.89 -15.34
N ALA A 467 0.59 -14.98 -14.58
CA ALA A 467 -0.59 -15.63 -14.04
C ALA A 467 -0.40 -15.92 -12.54
N LEU A 468 -1.43 -15.63 -11.75
CA LEU A 468 -1.49 -15.95 -10.33
C LEU A 468 -2.23 -17.26 -10.11
N LEU A 469 -1.71 -18.12 -9.24
CA LEU A 469 -2.28 -19.41 -8.88
C LEU A 469 -2.53 -19.47 -7.38
N GLN A 470 -3.53 -20.29 -6.98
CA GLN A 470 -3.90 -20.52 -5.58
C GLN A 470 -3.99 -19.23 -4.75
N GLU A 471 -4.79 -18.28 -5.22
CA GLU A 471 -5.03 -17.00 -4.52
C GLU A 471 -3.75 -16.21 -4.22
N GLY A 472 -2.77 -16.27 -5.14
CA GLY A 472 -1.53 -15.51 -5.03
C GLY A 472 -0.42 -16.21 -4.25
N ASN A 473 -0.56 -17.49 -3.87
CA ASN A 473 0.49 -18.26 -3.23
C ASN A 473 1.59 -18.70 -4.21
N PHE A 474 1.26 -18.74 -5.51
CA PHE A 474 2.22 -19.02 -6.58
C PHE A 474 1.99 -18.06 -7.74
N ILE A 475 3.08 -17.77 -8.45
CA ILE A 475 3.06 -16.93 -9.64
C ILE A 475 3.83 -17.60 -10.77
N VAL A 476 3.29 -17.49 -11.97
CA VAL A 476 3.93 -17.97 -13.17
C VAL A 476 4.27 -16.80 -14.08
N PHE A 477 5.49 -16.76 -14.56
CA PHE A 477 5.93 -15.79 -15.55
C PHE A 477 6.26 -16.46 -16.87
N LEU A 478 5.75 -15.88 -17.94
CA LEU A 478 6.11 -16.23 -19.29
C LEU A 478 7.17 -15.26 -19.79
N HIS A 479 8.35 -15.76 -20.09
CA HIS A 479 9.47 -15.04 -20.69
C HIS A 479 9.55 -15.30 -22.19
N HIS A 480 10.60 -14.84 -22.85
CA HIS A 480 10.72 -14.98 -24.31
C HIS A 480 10.80 -16.44 -24.78
N ALA A 481 11.57 -17.26 -24.08
CA ALA A 481 11.79 -18.67 -24.42
C ALA A 481 11.62 -19.62 -23.25
N GLU A 482 11.21 -19.12 -22.10
CA GLU A 482 11.13 -19.86 -20.85
C GLU A 482 9.86 -19.48 -20.09
N ILE A 483 9.38 -20.44 -19.31
CA ILE A 483 8.32 -20.24 -18.32
C ILE A 483 8.87 -20.58 -16.95
N SER A 484 8.60 -19.74 -15.96
CA SER A 484 9.07 -19.92 -14.59
C SER A 484 7.93 -19.92 -13.58
N LEU A 485 8.03 -20.81 -12.60
CA LEU A 485 7.09 -20.94 -11.48
C LEU A 485 7.79 -20.50 -10.19
N TRP A 486 7.14 -19.61 -9.45
CA TRP A 486 7.65 -19.03 -8.22
C TRP A 486 6.70 -19.28 -7.05
N ASP A 487 7.26 -19.61 -5.90
CA ASP A 487 6.54 -19.68 -4.61
C ASP A 487 6.56 -18.29 -3.96
N THR A 488 5.37 -17.77 -3.69
CA THR A 488 5.16 -16.44 -3.11
C THR A 488 4.61 -16.47 -1.69
N ARG A 489 4.60 -17.63 -1.03
CA ARG A 489 4.10 -17.77 0.35
C ARG A 489 5.03 -17.09 1.38
N GLY A 490 6.29 -16.83 1.02
CA GLY A 490 7.24 -16.07 1.83
C GLY A 490 7.22 -14.57 1.56
N HIS A 491 7.99 -13.80 2.31
CA HIS A 491 8.14 -12.35 2.08
C HIS A 491 8.84 -12.02 0.75
N GLU A 492 9.78 -12.88 0.34
CA GLU A 492 10.44 -12.85 -0.96
C GLU A 492 10.12 -14.14 -1.70
N ALA A 493 9.81 -14.02 -2.98
CA ALA A 493 9.49 -15.17 -3.80
C ALA A 493 10.73 -16.00 -4.09
N VAL A 494 10.53 -17.31 -4.16
CA VAL A 494 11.57 -18.28 -4.49
C VAL A 494 11.22 -18.94 -5.82
N GLU A 495 12.16 -18.92 -6.78
CA GLU A 495 11.99 -19.65 -8.03
C GLU A 495 12.05 -21.15 -7.77
N MET A 496 10.99 -21.85 -8.12
CA MET A 496 10.84 -23.29 -7.90
C MET A 496 11.27 -24.11 -9.10
N THR A 497 10.84 -23.68 -10.27
CA THR A 497 11.06 -24.42 -11.51
C THR A 497 11.08 -23.48 -12.69
N ARG A 498 11.98 -23.77 -13.66
CA ARG A 498 12.08 -23.06 -14.93
C ARG A 498 12.14 -24.07 -16.06
N LEU A 499 11.35 -23.85 -17.11
CA LEU A 499 11.25 -24.74 -18.25
C LEU A 499 11.37 -23.93 -19.56
N ALA A 500 12.27 -24.34 -20.42
CA ALA A 500 12.37 -23.79 -21.76
C ALA A 500 11.24 -24.33 -22.65
N TYR A 501 10.68 -23.48 -23.53
CA TYR A 501 9.67 -23.87 -24.48
C TYR A 501 9.98 -23.37 -25.89
N LYS A 502 9.37 -24.02 -26.86
CA LYS A 502 9.50 -23.63 -28.27
C LYS A 502 8.10 -23.38 -28.84
N LEU A 503 7.77 -22.12 -29.07
CA LEU A 503 6.51 -21.71 -29.65
C LEU A 503 6.77 -20.98 -30.98
N GLN A 504 6.02 -21.33 -32.03
CA GLN A 504 6.08 -20.57 -33.27
C GLN A 504 5.21 -19.31 -33.17
N GLY A 505 5.79 -18.15 -33.42
CA GLY A 505 5.14 -16.85 -33.25
C GLY A 505 5.25 -16.27 -31.84
N LYS A 506 4.86 -15.00 -31.69
CA LYS A 506 4.90 -14.28 -30.44
C LYS A 506 3.78 -14.76 -29.51
N PRO A 507 4.03 -15.12 -28.24
CA PRO A 507 2.97 -15.46 -27.30
C PRO A 507 2.10 -14.23 -26.97
N LEU A 508 0.79 -14.38 -27.10
CA LEU A 508 -0.17 -13.30 -26.88
C LEU A 508 -0.79 -13.31 -25.47
N CYS A 509 -0.87 -14.46 -24.82
CA CYS A 509 -1.53 -14.61 -23.51
C CYS A 509 -0.82 -15.61 -22.61
N LEU A 510 -1.26 -15.65 -21.37
CA LEU A 510 -1.03 -16.74 -20.42
C LEU A 510 -2.36 -16.99 -19.72
N LEU A 511 -2.99 -18.12 -20.00
CA LEU A 511 -4.34 -18.46 -19.57
C LEU A 511 -4.26 -19.52 -18.48
N VAL A 512 -5.01 -19.34 -17.40
CA VAL A 512 -5.25 -20.38 -16.41
C VAL A 512 -6.53 -21.10 -16.83
N ILE A 513 -6.42 -22.39 -17.14
CA ILE A 513 -7.57 -23.19 -17.57
C ILE A 513 -8.39 -23.55 -16.32
N PRO A 514 -9.71 -23.35 -16.31
CA PRO A 514 -10.56 -23.70 -15.18
C PRO A 514 -10.46 -25.19 -14.81
N GLU A 515 -10.34 -25.49 -13.54
CA GLU A 515 -10.29 -26.87 -13.04
C GLU A 515 -11.67 -27.52 -13.11
N VAL A 516 -11.68 -28.82 -13.43
CA VAL A 516 -12.88 -29.65 -13.40
C VAL A 516 -13.26 -30.01 -11.96
N GLU A 517 -12.25 -30.12 -11.08
CA GLU A 517 -12.41 -30.43 -9.66
C GLU A 517 -11.93 -29.24 -8.81
N VAL A 518 -12.80 -28.70 -7.98
CA VAL A 518 -12.46 -27.62 -7.06
C VAL A 518 -11.46 -28.13 -6.02
N GLY A 519 -10.28 -27.49 -5.94
CA GLY A 519 -9.21 -27.86 -5.01
C GLY A 519 -8.25 -28.91 -5.54
N GLY A 520 -8.24 -29.17 -6.85
CA GLY A 520 -7.27 -30.04 -7.51
C GLY A 520 -5.82 -29.56 -7.28
N GLN A 521 -4.89 -30.52 -7.13
CA GLN A 521 -3.46 -30.24 -7.02
C GLN A 521 -2.84 -29.90 -8.38
N ARG A 522 -3.56 -30.11 -9.48
CA ARG A 522 -3.07 -29.93 -10.85
C ARG A 522 -3.81 -28.79 -11.51
N ILE A 523 -3.04 -27.78 -11.92
CA ILE A 523 -3.53 -26.61 -12.62
C ILE A 523 -2.93 -26.62 -14.02
N HIS A 524 -3.74 -26.35 -15.03
CA HIS A 524 -3.30 -26.26 -16.41
C HIS A 524 -3.21 -24.82 -16.83
N ILE A 525 -2.10 -24.47 -17.48
CA ILE A 525 -1.81 -23.14 -17.97
C ILE A 525 -1.51 -23.24 -19.46
N ALA A 526 -2.07 -22.36 -20.27
CA ALA A 526 -1.85 -22.36 -21.72
C ALA A 526 -1.43 -20.99 -22.24
N THR A 527 -0.61 -21.00 -23.28
CA THR A 527 -0.32 -19.82 -24.10
C THR A 527 -0.73 -20.06 -25.55
N ILE A 528 -1.11 -19.01 -26.24
CA ILE A 528 -1.47 -19.01 -27.64
C ILE A 528 -0.63 -17.95 -28.35
N SER A 529 -0.03 -18.30 -29.47
CA SER A 529 0.77 -17.38 -30.29
C SER A 529 -0.08 -16.66 -31.35
N ALA A 530 0.52 -15.63 -31.93
CA ALA A 530 -0.08 -14.91 -33.08
C ALA A 530 -0.35 -15.81 -34.31
N GLU A 531 0.30 -16.97 -34.38
CA GLU A 531 0.08 -17.97 -35.44
C GLU A 531 -0.97 -19.03 -35.08
N MET A 532 -1.79 -18.78 -34.03
CA MET A 532 -2.82 -19.70 -33.52
C MET A 532 -2.29 -21.05 -33.03
N LYS A 533 -1.00 -21.14 -32.69
CA LYS A 533 -0.38 -22.30 -32.08
C LYS A 533 -0.25 -22.09 -30.59
N GLY A 534 -0.43 -23.13 -29.81
CA GLY A 534 -0.35 -23.03 -28.36
C GLY A 534 0.36 -24.21 -27.68
N ILE A 535 0.80 -23.94 -26.46
CA ILE A 535 1.39 -24.91 -25.54
C ILE A 535 0.59 -24.87 -24.23
N CYS A 536 0.30 -26.04 -23.71
CA CYS A 536 -0.28 -26.23 -22.40
C CYS A 536 0.75 -26.86 -21.45
N TRP A 537 0.83 -26.35 -20.23
CA TRP A 537 1.65 -26.88 -19.14
C TRP A 537 0.76 -27.36 -18.00
N GLU A 538 1.17 -28.43 -17.35
CA GLU A 538 0.59 -28.91 -16.10
C GLU A 538 1.48 -28.45 -14.94
N VAL A 539 0.88 -27.77 -13.98
CA VAL A 539 1.51 -27.31 -12.72
C VAL A 539 0.92 -28.15 -11.58
N THR A 540 1.78 -28.88 -10.88
CA THR A 540 1.37 -29.60 -9.68
C THR A 540 1.76 -28.78 -8.45
N LEU A 541 0.79 -28.48 -7.60
CA LEU A 541 0.96 -27.65 -6.41
C LEU A 541 0.52 -28.40 -5.15
N PRO A 542 1.04 -28.06 -3.95
CA PRO A 542 0.53 -28.60 -2.70
C PRO A 542 -0.94 -28.20 -2.47
N LYS A 543 -1.68 -29.00 -1.72
CA LYS A 543 -3.06 -28.66 -1.33
C LYS A 543 -3.06 -27.34 -0.59
N SER A 544 -4.00 -26.48 -0.91
CA SER A 544 -4.22 -25.23 -0.18
C SER A 544 -4.74 -25.55 1.24
N GLU A 545 -4.03 -25.09 2.26
CA GLU A 545 -4.45 -25.25 3.66
C GLU A 545 -5.65 -24.35 4.04
N ARG A 546 -6.18 -23.56 3.11
CA ARG A 546 -7.25 -22.58 3.40
C ARG A 546 -8.64 -23.16 3.64
N ASP A 547 -8.90 -24.41 3.34
CA ASP A 547 -10.17 -25.06 3.67
C ASP A 547 -10.29 -25.48 5.15
N ALA A 548 -9.24 -25.30 5.96
CA ALA A 548 -9.23 -25.64 7.38
C ALA A 548 -9.44 -24.45 8.33
N LEU A 549 -9.47 -23.19 7.85
CA LEU A 549 -9.52 -22.01 8.71
C LEU A 549 -10.73 -21.10 8.40
N SER A 550 -11.93 -21.67 8.52
CA SER A 550 -13.14 -20.89 8.79
C SER A 550 -13.39 -20.83 10.30
N SER A 551 -12.51 -20.23 11.06
CA SER A 551 -12.77 -19.78 12.43
C SER A 551 -11.75 -18.72 12.81
N GLU A 552 -12.29 -17.66 13.32
CA GLU A 552 -11.65 -16.49 13.92
C GLU A 552 -10.43 -16.85 14.77
N GLU A 553 -9.23 -16.78 14.19
CA GLU A 553 -8.00 -16.63 14.97
C GLU A 553 -6.91 -16.09 14.02
N GLN A 554 -6.30 -15.00 14.43
CA GLN A 554 -5.17 -14.35 13.76
C GLN A 554 -4.07 -15.41 13.55
N PRO A 555 -3.48 -15.52 12.35
CA PRO A 555 -2.34 -16.41 12.20
C PRO A 555 -1.17 -15.84 12.99
N ALA A 556 -0.89 -16.48 14.12
CA ALA A 556 0.43 -16.42 14.70
C ALA A 556 1.41 -16.81 13.60
N ILE A 557 2.37 -15.94 13.33
CA ILE A 557 3.45 -16.18 12.38
C ILE A 557 4.27 -17.35 12.94
N ALA A 558 3.92 -18.55 12.50
CA ALA A 558 4.71 -19.74 12.77
C ALA A 558 5.98 -19.68 11.91
N HIS A 559 7.02 -19.09 12.46
CA HIS A 559 8.38 -19.34 11.99
C HIS A 559 8.84 -20.68 12.58
N THR A 560 8.54 -21.73 11.91
CA THR A 560 9.30 -22.98 12.08
C THR A 560 10.08 -23.23 10.81
N ASN A 561 11.40 -23.06 10.92
CA ASN A 561 12.34 -23.82 10.12
C ASN A 561 12.13 -25.29 10.50
N GLY A 562 11.18 -25.91 9.86
CA GLY A 562 10.83 -27.31 10.01
C GLY A 562 10.30 -27.79 8.69
N TYR A 563 11.20 -28.20 7.80
CA TYR A 563 10.86 -29.10 6.70
C TYR A 563 10.31 -30.39 7.34
N THR A 564 9.01 -30.43 7.56
CA THR A 564 8.35 -31.71 7.83
C THR A 564 8.20 -32.41 6.49
N ASN A 565 8.79 -33.58 6.38
CA ASN A 565 8.76 -34.51 5.26
C ASN A 565 7.32 -34.85 4.85
N GLY A 566 6.82 -34.15 3.86
CA GLY A 566 5.62 -34.40 3.09
C GLY A 566 5.78 -33.61 1.80
N HIS A 567 6.82 -33.92 1.01
CA HIS A 567 7.04 -33.31 -0.30
C HIS A 567 5.93 -33.74 -1.25
N SER A 568 4.85 -32.98 -1.33
CA SER A 568 4.12 -32.89 -2.59
C SER A 568 5.06 -32.12 -3.52
N GLU A 569 5.62 -32.82 -4.47
CA GLU A 569 6.62 -32.34 -5.41
C GLU A 569 5.97 -31.22 -6.25
N ILE A 570 6.48 -29.97 -6.14
CA ILE A 570 6.04 -28.87 -7.00
C ILE A 570 6.68 -29.08 -8.35
N THR A 571 5.88 -29.29 -9.39
CA THR A 571 6.38 -29.54 -10.74
C THR A 571 5.70 -28.66 -11.77
N LEU A 572 6.45 -28.34 -12.81
CA LEU A 572 5.97 -27.65 -14.01
C LEU A 572 6.42 -28.46 -15.23
N ASN A 573 5.48 -29.04 -15.98
CA ASN A 573 5.77 -29.89 -17.12
C ASN A 573 4.95 -29.49 -18.34
N GLU A 574 5.51 -29.70 -19.53
CA GLU A 574 4.74 -29.55 -20.77
C GLU A 574 3.68 -30.67 -20.83
N PHE A 575 2.42 -30.28 -20.99
CA PHE A 575 1.28 -31.21 -21.04
C PHE A 575 0.92 -31.56 -22.47
N SER A 576 0.68 -30.55 -23.32
CA SER A 576 0.35 -30.75 -24.74
C SER A 576 0.62 -29.50 -25.57
N THR A 577 0.72 -29.71 -26.88
CA THR A 577 0.71 -28.63 -27.87
C THR A 577 -0.58 -28.73 -28.67
N PHE A 578 -1.10 -27.59 -29.11
CA PHE A 578 -2.34 -27.54 -29.88
C PHE A 578 -2.28 -26.47 -30.99
N ASN A 579 -3.22 -26.56 -31.94
CA ASN A 579 -3.39 -25.61 -33.02
C ASN A 579 -4.87 -25.24 -33.15
N LEU A 580 -5.20 -23.95 -33.05
CA LEU A 580 -6.58 -23.45 -33.15
C LEU A 580 -7.07 -23.25 -34.58
N GLY A 581 -6.24 -23.44 -35.55
CA GLY A 581 -6.58 -23.30 -36.96
C GLY A 581 -5.50 -22.55 -37.76
N SER A 582 -5.77 -22.28 -39.00
CA SER A 582 -4.88 -21.52 -39.91
C SER A 582 -5.69 -20.43 -40.64
N GLY A 583 -5.18 -19.22 -40.62
CA GLY A 583 -5.69 -18.14 -41.46
C GLY A 583 -6.09 -16.85 -40.75
N ASP A 584 -6.30 -16.86 -39.46
CA ASP A 584 -6.66 -15.64 -38.75
C ASP A 584 -5.40 -14.89 -38.27
N ASP A 585 -5.28 -13.61 -38.58
CA ASP A 585 -4.22 -12.73 -38.07
C ASP A 585 -4.65 -12.17 -36.73
N LEU A 586 -4.24 -12.85 -35.66
CA LEU A 586 -4.61 -12.49 -34.28
C LEU A 586 -3.93 -11.19 -33.83
N ALA A 587 -4.71 -10.25 -33.32
CA ALA A 587 -4.22 -9.07 -32.61
C ALA A 587 -4.06 -9.36 -31.14
N PHE A 588 -5.07 -9.94 -30.52
CA PHE A 588 -5.10 -10.26 -29.09
C PHE A 588 -5.69 -11.65 -28.84
N VAL A 589 -5.20 -12.27 -27.80
CA VAL A 589 -5.87 -13.36 -27.09
C VAL A 589 -5.83 -13.02 -25.61
N LEU A 590 -6.98 -12.96 -24.99
CA LEU A 590 -7.14 -12.51 -23.61
C LEU A 590 -7.88 -13.57 -22.80
N PRO A 591 -7.54 -13.77 -21.52
CA PRO A 591 -8.39 -14.53 -20.63
C PRO A 591 -9.74 -13.83 -20.53
N VAL A 592 -10.79 -14.61 -20.45
CA VAL A 592 -12.12 -14.07 -20.15
C VAL A 592 -12.10 -13.60 -18.71
N ASP A 593 -12.44 -12.36 -18.51
CA ASP A 593 -12.57 -11.81 -17.16
C ASP A 593 -13.69 -12.56 -16.43
N PRO A 594 -13.41 -13.18 -15.26
CA PRO A 594 -14.42 -13.88 -14.50
C PRO A 594 -15.34 -12.86 -13.82
N ALA A 595 -16.23 -12.30 -14.62
CA ALA A 595 -17.29 -11.46 -14.12
C ALA A 595 -18.33 -12.36 -13.47
N GLY A 596 -18.59 -12.13 -12.19
CA GLY A 596 -19.57 -12.88 -11.43
C GLY A 596 -18.94 -14.01 -10.58
N THR A 597 -19.36 -14.04 -9.34
CA THR A 597 -19.03 -15.07 -8.36
C THR A 597 -19.97 -16.28 -8.47
N ALA A 598 -20.59 -16.49 -9.64
CA ALA A 598 -21.42 -17.69 -9.78
C ALA A 598 -20.56 -18.91 -9.44
N PRO A 599 -20.88 -19.66 -8.39
CA PRO A 599 -20.14 -20.86 -8.05
C PRO A 599 -20.13 -21.78 -9.27
N VAL A 600 -19.02 -22.48 -9.48
CA VAL A 600 -18.96 -23.53 -10.47
C VAL A 600 -19.99 -24.56 -10.03
N ILE A 601 -21.16 -24.56 -10.67
CA ILE A 601 -22.15 -25.63 -10.45
C ILE A 601 -21.49 -26.88 -10.99
N SER A 602 -21.20 -27.80 -10.12
CA SER A 602 -20.54 -29.07 -10.45
C SER A 602 -21.36 -29.82 -11.50
N GLY A 603 -20.89 -29.86 -12.73
CA GLY A 603 -21.52 -30.61 -13.80
C GLY A 603 -20.73 -30.54 -15.09
N PHE A 604 -20.68 -31.64 -15.79
CA PHE A 604 -19.98 -31.83 -17.07
C PHE A 604 -20.38 -30.79 -18.14
N LEU A 605 -21.60 -30.28 -18.10
CA LEU A 605 -22.10 -29.29 -19.04
C LEU A 605 -21.60 -27.86 -18.74
N ASP A 606 -21.25 -27.55 -17.50
CA ASP A 606 -20.87 -26.21 -17.09
C ASP A 606 -19.43 -25.86 -17.51
N THR A 607 -18.54 -26.83 -17.61
CA THR A 607 -17.18 -26.69 -18.08
C THR A 607 -17.12 -26.25 -19.55
N PHE A 608 -18.09 -26.63 -20.34
CA PHE A 608 -18.23 -26.19 -21.74
C PHE A 608 -19.04 -24.90 -21.89
N ALA A 609 -19.75 -24.47 -20.87
CA ALA A 609 -20.57 -23.28 -20.91
C ALA A 609 -19.79 -21.99 -20.67
N ARG A 610 -18.57 -22.08 -20.09
CA ARG A 610 -17.74 -20.92 -19.78
C ARG A 610 -16.64 -20.72 -20.81
N ASP A 611 -16.63 -19.54 -21.41
CA ASP A 611 -15.54 -19.13 -22.23
C ASP A 611 -14.28 -18.94 -21.38
N VAL A 612 -13.16 -19.46 -21.85
CA VAL A 612 -11.84 -19.38 -21.20
C VAL A 612 -11.01 -18.26 -21.81
N ALA A 613 -11.16 -18.07 -23.11
CA ALA A 613 -10.41 -17.09 -23.86
C ALA A 613 -11.28 -16.41 -24.91
N ILE A 614 -10.94 -15.18 -25.20
CA ILE A 614 -11.48 -14.44 -26.33
C ILE A 614 -10.31 -14.02 -27.21
N SER A 615 -10.40 -14.33 -28.50
CA SER A 615 -9.43 -13.92 -29.51
C SER A 615 -10.00 -12.83 -30.40
N TYR A 616 -9.15 -11.88 -30.75
CA TYR A 616 -9.47 -10.73 -31.62
C TYR A 616 -8.52 -10.73 -32.79
N THR A 617 -9.07 -10.66 -33.97
CA THR A 617 -8.29 -10.57 -35.20
C THR A 617 -8.03 -9.11 -35.56
N LYS A 618 -7.04 -8.85 -36.40
CA LYS A 618 -6.79 -7.50 -36.95
C LYS A 618 -7.90 -7.04 -37.90
N SER A 619 -8.66 -7.97 -38.44
CA SER A 619 -9.85 -7.67 -39.27
C SER A 619 -11.07 -7.25 -38.44
N GLY A 620 -11.06 -7.44 -37.13
CA GLY A 620 -12.14 -7.10 -36.23
C GLY A 620 -13.12 -8.25 -35.96
N ILE A 621 -12.69 -9.49 -36.10
CA ILE A 621 -13.50 -10.66 -35.74
C ILE A 621 -13.18 -11.04 -34.30
N ILE A 622 -14.22 -11.20 -33.49
CA ILE A 622 -14.16 -11.72 -32.11
C ILE A 622 -14.52 -13.20 -32.11
N LYS A 623 -13.70 -14.03 -31.51
CA LYS A 623 -14.01 -15.47 -31.34
C LYS A 623 -13.90 -15.82 -29.85
N SER A 624 -14.93 -16.42 -29.30
CA SER A 624 -14.94 -16.91 -27.91
C SER A 624 -14.62 -18.41 -27.90
N TRP A 625 -13.76 -18.80 -26.97
CA TRP A 625 -13.25 -20.16 -26.87
C TRP A 625 -13.46 -20.75 -25.49
N THR A 626 -13.92 -21.97 -25.43
CA THR A 626 -13.85 -22.79 -24.21
C THR A 626 -12.80 -23.90 -24.39
N ALA A 627 -12.23 -24.32 -23.26
CA ALA A 627 -11.17 -25.34 -23.26
C ALA A 627 -11.51 -26.47 -22.32
N ARG A 628 -11.20 -27.70 -22.71
CA ARG A 628 -11.35 -28.90 -21.89
C ARG A 628 -10.04 -29.68 -21.83
N VAL A 629 -9.62 -29.99 -20.62
CA VAL A 629 -8.47 -30.87 -20.37
C VAL A 629 -8.92 -32.32 -20.39
N SER A 630 -8.36 -33.12 -21.30
CA SER A 630 -8.47 -34.58 -21.29
C SER A 630 -7.19 -35.13 -20.67
N ILE A 631 -7.30 -35.64 -19.44
CA ILE A 631 -6.16 -36.21 -18.72
C ILE A 631 -5.74 -37.54 -19.35
N GLU A 632 -6.71 -38.35 -19.79
CA GLU A 632 -6.49 -39.66 -20.41
C GLU A 632 -5.69 -39.58 -21.70
N ASP A 633 -6.08 -38.63 -22.58
CA ASP A 633 -5.44 -38.41 -23.89
C ASP A 633 -4.26 -37.43 -23.84
N ARG A 634 -4.02 -36.83 -22.68
CA ARG A 634 -3.06 -35.72 -22.49
C ARG A 634 -3.20 -34.61 -23.56
N LYS A 635 -4.41 -34.12 -23.72
CA LYS A 635 -4.77 -33.08 -24.70
C LYS A 635 -5.56 -31.95 -24.09
N LEU A 636 -5.38 -30.77 -24.64
CA LEU A 636 -6.25 -29.63 -24.41
C LEU A 636 -7.10 -29.42 -25.67
N ASP A 637 -8.40 -29.71 -25.55
CA ASP A 637 -9.36 -29.54 -26.64
C ASP A 637 -10.00 -28.17 -26.55
N TRP A 638 -10.01 -27.45 -27.67
CA TRP A 638 -10.62 -26.13 -27.79
C TRP A 638 -11.89 -26.19 -28.64
N LEU A 639 -12.94 -25.51 -28.14
CA LEU A 639 -14.21 -25.37 -28.84
C LEU A 639 -14.52 -23.90 -29.07
N LEU A 640 -14.78 -23.52 -30.29
CA LEU A 640 -15.31 -22.22 -30.68
C LEU A 640 -16.77 -22.11 -30.25
N THR A 641 -17.11 -21.16 -29.38
CA THR A 641 -18.47 -21.00 -28.84
C THR A 641 -19.25 -19.88 -29.51
N SER A 642 -18.56 -18.85 -29.99
CA SER A 642 -19.17 -17.76 -30.76
C SER A 642 -18.16 -17.09 -31.68
N GLU A 643 -18.67 -16.50 -32.77
CA GLU A 643 -17.92 -15.69 -33.68
C GLU A 643 -18.73 -14.43 -34.02
N VAL A 644 -18.11 -13.27 -33.94
CA VAL A 644 -18.75 -11.96 -34.17
C VAL A 644 -17.87 -11.11 -35.05
N GLU A 645 -18.42 -10.62 -36.13
CA GLU A 645 -17.76 -9.66 -36.99
C GLU A 645 -18.14 -8.23 -36.58
N THR A 646 -17.15 -7.49 -36.06
CA THR A 646 -17.40 -6.16 -35.49
C THR A 646 -17.18 -5.02 -36.46
N GLY A 647 -16.43 -5.25 -37.54
CA GLY A 647 -15.99 -4.20 -38.43
C GLY A 647 -14.91 -3.25 -37.89
N VAL A 648 -14.54 -3.38 -36.62
CA VAL A 648 -13.46 -2.58 -35.99
C VAL A 648 -12.11 -3.12 -36.39
N LYS A 649 -11.44 -2.48 -37.33
CA LYS A 649 -10.13 -2.91 -37.87
C LYS A 649 -9.01 -2.47 -36.94
N ASN A 650 -8.02 -3.36 -36.73
CA ASN A 650 -6.85 -3.14 -35.89
C ASN A 650 -7.21 -2.58 -34.50
N PRO A 651 -8.02 -3.28 -33.71
CA PRO A 651 -8.37 -2.81 -32.38
C PRO A 651 -7.09 -2.61 -31.56
N SER A 652 -7.02 -1.49 -30.86
CA SER A 652 -5.85 -1.16 -30.03
C SER A 652 -5.92 -1.73 -28.61
N LEU A 653 -7.15 -1.91 -28.11
CA LEU A 653 -7.48 -2.53 -26.85
C LEU A 653 -8.70 -3.42 -27.01
N ALA A 654 -8.71 -4.49 -26.24
CA ALA A 654 -9.80 -5.44 -26.20
C ALA A 654 -9.95 -6.00 -24.80
N SER A 655 -11.18 -6.33 -24.41
CA SER A 655 -11.50 -6.97 -23.15
C SER A 655 -12.79 -7.77 -23.30
N GLY A 656 -12.97 -8.83 -22.52
CA GLY A 656 -14.14 -9.66 -22.58
C GLY A 656 -14.50 -10.29 -21.25
N THR A 657 -15.80 -10.56 -21.07
CA THR A 657 -16.34 -11.13 -19.82
C THR A 657 -17.01 -12.47 -20.05
N SER A 658 -17.02 -13.30 -19.02
CA SER A 658 -17.72 -14.60 -19.00
C SER A 658 -19.24 -14.49 -19.22
N ILE A 659 -19.81 -13.30 -19.05
CA ILE A 659 -21.23 -13.00 -19.34
C ILE A 659 -21.44 -12.70 -20.83
N ARG A 660 -20.45 -13.01 -21.66
CA ARG A 660 -20.50 -12.86 -23.12
C ARG A 660 -20.67 -11.43 -23.60
N LYS A 661 -19.95 -10.50 -22.94
CA LYS A 661 -19.74 -9.14 -23.40
C LYS A 661 -18.29 -8.96 -23.81
N ALA A 662 -18.07 -8.16 -24.83
CA ALA A 662 -16.74 -7.76 -25.26
C ALA A 662 -16.69 -6.25 -25.49
N ALA A 663 -15.61 -5.62 -25.07
CA ALA A 663 -15.34 -4.21 -25.33
C ALA A 663 -14.10 -4.07 -26.22
N LEU A 664 -14.17 -3.17 -27.18
CA LEU A 664 -13.09 -2.85 -28.10
C LEU A 664 -12.86 -1.35 -28.13
N ALA A 665 -11.61 -0.94 -28.17
CA ALA A 665 -11.21 0.40 -28.58
C ALA A 665 -10.65 0.37 -30.00
N ASP A 666 -10.97 1.39 -30.78
CA ASP A 666 -10.46 1.57 -32.14
C ASP A 666 -8.93 1.76 -32.18
N ALA A 667 -8.36 1.85 -33.35
CA ALA A 667 -6.91 2.00 -33.54
C ALA A 667 -6.38 3.29 -32.92
N ASP A 668 -7.16 4.36 -32.91
CA ASP A 668 -6.80 5.67 -32.37
C ASP A 668 -7.11 5.81 -30.86
N ARG A 669 -7.75 4.80 -30.24
CA ARG A 669 -8.17 4.77 -28.83
C ARG A 669 -9.15 5.88 -28.45
N THR A 670 -9.97 6.27 -29.37
CA THR A 670 -10.97 7.35 -29.19
C THR A 670 -12.39 6.83 -29.11
N THR A 671 -12.67 5.69 -29.74
CA THR A 671 -14.01 5.11 -29.80
C THR A 671 -14.07 3.78 -29.06
N LEU A 672 -15.03 3.69 -28.15
CA LEU A 672 -15.37 2.47 -27.43
C LEU A 672 -16.57 1.81 -28.09
N THR A 673 -16.49 0.52 -28.34
CA THR A 673 -17.63 -0.30 -28.77
C THR A 673 -17.84 -1.47 -27.80
N ILE A 674 -19.09 -1.73 -27.42
CA ILE A 674 -19.46 -2.85 -26.55
C ILE A 674 -20.37 -3.79 -27.34
N TRP A 675 -19.98 -5.05 -27.37
CA TRP A 675 -20.62 -6.11 -28.13
C TRP A 675 -21.18 -7.20 -27.25
N ASN A 676 -22.35 -7.70 -27.59
CA ASN A 676 -22.86 -8.96 -27.05
C ASN A 676 -22.36 -10.11 -27.95
N THR A 677 -21.46 -10.94 -27.40
CA THR A 677 -20.85 -12.02 -28.19
C THR A 677 -21.80 -13.20 -28.41
N ARG A 678 -22.90 -13.29 -27.67
CA ARG A 678 -23.92 -14.32 -27.84
C ARG A 678 -24.88 -14.00 -29.00
N SER A 679 -25.36 -12.76 -29.07
CA SER A 679 -26.32 -12.31 -30.10
C SER A 679 -25.64 -11.67 -31.30
N ALA A 680 -24.32 -11.50 -31.29
CA ALA A 680 -23.54 -10.79 -32.29
C ALA A 680 -24.04 -9.35 -32.58
N GLN A 681 -24.45 -8.64 -31.50
CA GLN A 681 -25.04 -7.30 -31.61
C GLN A 681 -24.12 -6.26 -30.96
N LEU A 682 -24.03 -5.09 -31.64
CA LEU A 682 -23.46 -3.90 -31.06
C LEU A 682 -24.46 -3.33 -30.04
N GLU A 683 -24.07 -3.23 -28.79
CA GLU A 683 -24.91 -2.68 -27.71
C GLU A 683 -24.61 -1.21 -27.43
N HIS A 684 -23.38 -0.78 -27.61
CA HIS A 684 -22.98 0.60 -27.33
C HIS A 684 -21.81 1.02 -28.19
N GLU A 685 -21.83 2.27 -28.61
CA GLU A 685 -20.73 2.93 -29.31
C GLU A 685 -20.65 4.37 -28.81
N GLU A 686 -19.47 4.77 -28.35
CA GLU A 686 -19.21 6.11 -27.85
C GLU A 686 -17.83 6.58 -28.25
N THR A 687 -17.77 7.83 -28.75
CA THR A 687 -16.52 8.49 -29.12
C THR A 687 -16.18 9.57 -28.12
N PHE A 688 -14.96 9.54 -27.59
CA PHE A 688 -14.47 10.44 -26.54
C PHE A 688 -13.63 11.56 -27.16
N GLU A 689 -14.27 12.67 -27.51
CA GLU A 689 -13.55 13.86 -27.98
C GLU A 689 -12.96 14.64 -26.81
N GLY A 690 -11.64 14.90 -26.85
CA GLY A 690 -10.95 15.70 -25.84
C GLY A 690 -10.70 15.05 -24.48
N SER A 691 -11.06 13.79 -24.28
CA SER A 691 -10.92 13.08 -23.01
C SER A 691 -9.57 12.37 -22.82
N GLY A 692 -8.72 12.40 -23.83
CA GLY A 692 -7.50 11.57 -23.90
C GLY A 692 -7.80 10.19 -24.50
N SER A 693 -6.76 9.41 -24.75
CA SER A 693 -6.89 8.07 -25.33
C SER A 693 -7.33 7.05 -24.29
N ILE A 694 -8.18 6.10 -24.66
CA ILE A 694 -8.52 4.94 -23.84
C ILE A 694 -7.24 4.11 -23.61
N GLN A 695 -6.94 3.80 -22.35
CA GLN A 695 -5.71 3.10 -21.98
C GLN A 695 -5.97 1.72 -21.41
N ASP A 696 -7.14 1.51 -20.79
CA ASP A 696 -7.49 0.26 -20.15
C ASP A 696 -8.99 -0.03 -20.23
N LEU A 697 -9.33 -1.33 -20.24
CA LEU A 697 -10.69 -1.84 -20.23
C LEU A 697 -10.75 -3.03 -19.28
N ASP A 698 -11.49 -2.92 -18.19
CA ASP A 698 -11.63 -4.00 -17.21
C ASP A 698 -13.09 -4.25 -16.82
N TRP A 699 -13.47 -5.52 -16.72
CA TRP A 699 -14.83 -5.94 -16.43
C TRP A 699 -15.01 -6.39 -14.99
N SER A 700 -16.16 -6.06 -14.42
CA SER A 700 -16.70 -6.63 -13.20
C SER A 700 -18.17 -6.99 -13.40
N SER A 701 -18.77 -7.61 -12.41
CA SER A 701 -20.19 -7.88 -12.40
C SER A 701 -20.76 -7.88 -11.00
N THR A 702 -22.07 -7.62 -10.91
CA THR A 702 -22.81 -7.84 -9.69
C THR A 702 -22.94 -9.33 -9.39
N PRO A 703 -23.26 -9.74 -8.16
CA PRO A 703 -23.57 -11.13 -7.83
C PRO A 703 -24.66 -11.75 -8.71
N ASP A 704 -25.57 -10.92 -9.23
CA ASP A 704 -26.65 -11.31 -10.14
C ASP A 704 -26.23 -11.32 -11.62
N ASN A 705 -24.92 -11.32 -11.90
CA ASN A 705 -24.35 -11.36 -13.26
C ASN A 705 -24.70 -10.15 -14.16
N GLN A 706 -24.82 -8.96 -13.59
CA GLN A 706 -24.97 -7.71 -14.36
C GLN A 706 -23.59 -7.10 -14.60
N SER A 707 -23.31 -6.77 -15.86
CA SER A 707 -21.98 -6.33 -16.28
C SER A 707 -21.68 -4.89 -15.87
N ILE A 708 -20.45 -4.65 -15.42
CA ILE A 708 -19.88 -3.35 -15.11
C ILE A 708 -18.57 -3.25 -15.89
N LEU A 709 -18.35 -2.16 -16.62
CA LEU A 709 -17.13 -1.90 -17.35
C LEU A 709 -16.43 -0.66 -16.82
N ALA A 710 -15.16 -0.80 -16.44
CA ALA A 710 -14.26 0.31 -16.20
C ALA A 710 -13.50 0.66 -17.48
N VAL A 711 -13.53 1.92 -17.88
CA VAL A 711 -12.80 2.45 -19.02
C VAL A 711 -11.75 3.43 -18.50
N GLY A 712 -10.49 3.04 -18.58
CA GLY A 712 -9.35 3.83 -18.10
C GLY A 712 -8.88 4.85 -19.13
N PHE A 713 -8.74 6.10 -18.70
CA PHE A 713 -8.09 7.21 -19.41
C PHE A 713 -6.82 7.61 -18.66
N PRO A 714 -5.97 8.50 -19.18
CA PRO A 714 -4.73 8.86 -18.51
C PRO A 714 -4.87 9.33 -17.05
N HIS A 715 -5.98 10.01 -16.72
CA HIS A 715 -6.17 10.59 -15.39
C HIS A 715 -7.54 10.36 -14.76
N ARG A 716 -8.35 9.50 -15.37
CA ARG A 716 -9.67 9.15 -14.84
C ARG A 716 -10.07 7.76 -15.26
N VAL A 717 -10.95 7.14 -14.50
CA VAL A 717 -11.64 5.90 -14.88
C VAL A 717 -13.13 6.17 -14.91
N VAL A 718 -13.76 5.88 -16.03
CA VAL A 718 -15.21 6.00 -16.23
C VAL A 718 -15.83 4.63 -16.04
N ILE A 719 -16.87 4.55 -15.25
CA ILE A 719 -17.58 3.31 -14.95
C ILE A 719 -18.90 3.27 -15.70
N TYR A 720 -19.11 2.23 -16.48
CA TYR A 720 -20.31 1.98 -17.26
C TYR A 720 -21.09 0.81 -16.72
N ALA A 721 -22.42 0.90 -16.80
CA ALA A 721 -23.32 -0.22 -16.60
C ALA A 721 -24.41 -0.27 -17.66
N GLN A 722 -24.95 -1.47 -17.84
CA GLN A 722 -26.05 -1.70 -18.76
C GLN A 722 -27.37 -1.19 -18.16
N LEU A 723 -28.14 -0.50 -18.96
CA LEU A 723 -29.51 -0.13 -18.62
C LEU A 723 -30.47 -1.26 -18.97
N ARG A 724 -31.59 -1.32 -18.24
CA ARG A 724 -32.68 -2.21 -18.57
C ARG A 724 -33.16 -1.97 -20.01
N TYR A 725 -33.34 -3.06 -20.74
CA TYR A 725 -33.89 -2.99 -22.09
C TYR A 725 -35.34 -2.50 -22.04
N ASP A 726 -35.62 -1.45 -22.81
CA ASP A 726 -36.97 -0.90 -22.95
C ASP A 726 -37.39 -0.95 -24.39
N TYR A 727 -38.44 -1.72 -24.68
CA TYR A 727 -39.02 -1.84 -26.03
C TYR A 727 -39.65 -0.55 -26.56
N LEU A 728 -39.99 0.38 -25.68
CA LEU A 728 -40.68 1.62 -25.98
C LEU A 728 -39.74 2.80 -26.12
N ASN A 729 -38.51 2.67 -25.68
CA ASN A 729 -37.58 3.75 -25.64
C ASN A 729 -36.28 3.37 -26.37
N ALA A 730 -35.94 4.06 -27.42
CA ALA A 730 -34.70 3.88 -28.17
C ALA A 730 -33.49 4.55 -27.48
N GLY A 731 -33.48 4.61 -26.15
CA GLY A 731 -32.40 5.19 -25.38
C GLY A 731 -31.12 4.34 -25.39
N PRO A 732 -29.99 4.86 -24.86
CA PRO A 732 -28.75 4.13 -24.82
C PRO A 732 -28.89 2.88 -23.95
N SER A 733 -28.29 1.77 -24.39
CA SER A 733 -28.29 0.52 -23.65
C SER A 733 -27.21 0.48 -22.54
N TRP A 734 -26.25 1.38 -22.57
CA TRP A 734 -25.22 1.56 -21.59
C TRP A 734 -25.14 3.01 -21.13
N VAL A 735 -24.78 3.22 -19.88
CA VAL A 735 -24.68 4.55 -19.27
C VAL A 735 -23.50 4.65 -18.34
N GLN A 736 -22.90 5.82 -18.32
CA GLN A 736 -21.88 6.17 -17.34
C GLN A 736 -22.50 6.33 -15.97
N ILE A 737 -22.08 5.52 -14.99
CA ILE A 737 -22.52 5.59 -13.59
C ILE A 737 -21.69 6.62 -12.83
N SER A 738 -20.38 6.54 -12.96
CA SER A 738 -19.42 7.33 -12.17
C SER A 738 -18.16 7.67 -12.96
N ASP A 739 -17.52 8.76 -12.56
CA ASP A 739 -16.25 9.24 -13.09
C ASP A 739 -15.25 9.39 -11.93
N VAL A 740 -14.30 8.46 -11.84
CA VAL A 740 -13.26 8.45 -10.80
C VAL A 740 -12.06 9.25 -11.30
N ARG A 741 -11.91 10.47 -10.84
CA ARG A 741 -10.83 11.37 -11.24
C ARG A 741 -9.66 11.24 -10.28
N ILE A 742 -8.50 10.82 -10.81
CA ILE A 742 -7.27 10.72 -9.99
C ILE A 742 -6.34 11.92 -10.18
N ARG A 743 -6.60 12.77 -11.17
CA ARG A 743 -5.78 13.98 -11.41
C ARG A 743 -5.76 14.92 -10.22
N ASP A 744 -6.81 14.92 -9.41
CA ASP A 744 -6.90 15.73 -8.20
C ASP A 744 -5.98 15.23 -7.07
N ILE A 745 -5.46 14.00 -7.20
CA ILE A 745 -4.64 13.32 -6.20
C ILE A 745 -3.21 13.13 -6.69
N THR A 746 -3.02 12.81 -7.98
CA THR A 746 -1.72 12.55 -8.58
C THR A 746 -1.61 13.13 -9.99
N PRO A 747 -0.46 13.72 -10.36
CA PRO A 747 -0.20 14.16 -11.72
C PRO A 747 0.11 12.98 -12.67
N HIS A 748 0.46 11.82 -12.12
CA HIS A 748 0.88 10.66 -12.92
C HIS A 748 -0.28 10.04 -13.69
N PRO A 749 -0.05 9.58 -14.92
CA PRO A 749 -1.05 8.86 -15.68
C PRO A 749 -1.32 7.49 -15.07
N ILE A 750 -2.52 7.00 -15.30
CA ILE A 750 -2.92 5.62 -14.97
C ILE A 750 -2.13 4.66 -15.86
N GLY A 751 -1.44 3.71 -15.25
CA GLY A 751 -0.80 2.62 -15.98
C GLY A 751 -1.74 1.47 -16.27
N ASP A 752 -2.60 1.14 -15.30
CA ASP A 752 -3.57 0.05 -15.40
C ASP A 752 -4.60 0.14 -14.27
N SER A 753 -5.76 -0.49 -14.45
CA SER A 753 -6.78 -0.59 -13.40
C SER A 753 -7.40 -1.99 -13.38
N VAL A 754 -7.87 -2.43 -12.22
CA VAL A 754 -8.46 -3.77 -12.07
C VAL A 754 -9.51 -3.80 -10.99
N TRP A 755 -10.61 -4.51 -11.23
CA TRP A 755 -11.65 -4.77 -10.26
C TRP A 755 -11.27 -5.88 -9.29
N LEU A 756 -11.61 -5.71 -8.02
CA LEU A 756 -11.59 -6.76 -7.01
C LEU A 756 -12.98 -7.37 -6.80
N SER A 757 -13.04 -8.45 -6.04
CA SER A 757 -14.25 -9.26 -5.87
C SER A 757 -15.47 -8.53 -5.29
N SER A 758 -15.27 -7.50 -4.50
CA SER A 758 -16.31 -6.78 -3.77
C SER A 758 -16.75 -5.46 -4.41
N GLY A 759 -16.44 -5.25 -5.71
CA GLY A 759 -16.76 -3.98 -6.37
C GLY A 759 -15.80 -2.84 -6.07
N ASN A 760 -14.68 -3.16 -5.41
CA ASN A 760 -13.57 -2.22 -5.25
C ASN A 760 -12.73 -2.17 -6.51
N LEU A 761 -12.34 -0.95 -6.93
CA LEU A 761 -11.48 -0.74 -8.08
C LEU A 761 -10.08 -0.32 -7.63
N VAL A 762 -9.07 -1.04 -8.08
CA VAL A 762 -7.65 -0.71 -7.84
C VAL A 762 -7.09 -0.05 -9.09
N ILE A 763 -6.50 1.12 -8.90
CA ILE A 763 -5.92 1.95 -9.97
C ILE A 763 -4.44 2.12 -9.69
N GLY A 764 -3.58 1.72 -10.61
CA GLY A 764 -2.14 1.96 -10.56
C GLY A 764 -1.78 3.23 -11.30
N ALA A 765 -1.21 4.23 -10.61
CA ALA A 765 -0.74 5.46 -11.22
C ALA A 765 0.58 5.91 -10.58
N GLY A 766 1.58 6.21 -11.41
CA GLY A 766 2.94 6.37 -10.91
C GLY A 766 3.38 5.11 -10.16
N ASN A 767 4.06 5.26 -9.04
CA ASN A 767 4.49 4.15 -8.20
C ASN A 767 3.48 3.80 -7.08
N GLN A 768 2.24 4.26 -7.18
CA GLN A 768 1.20 4.13 -6.15
C GLN A 768 0.00 3.32 -6.65
N LEU A 769 -0.68 2.66 -5.72
CA LEU A 769 -1.98 2.04 -5.95
C LEU A 769 -3.06 2.83 -5.20
N PHE A 770 -4.13 3.16 -5.91
CA PHE A 770 -5.30 3.84 -5.38
C PHE A 770 -6.46 2.85 -5.31
N ILE A 771 -7.17 2.85 -4.19
CA ILE A 771 -8.32 1.97 -3.99
C ILE A 771 -9.58 2.84 -3.95
N GLN A 772 -10.43 2.64 -4.94
CA GLN A 772 -11.80 3.13 -4.92
C GLN A 772 -12.68 2.06 -4.28
N ASP A 773 -13.42 2.43 -3.24
CA ASP A 773 -14.34 1.50 -2.59
C ASP A 773 -15.59 1.24 -3.44
N GLU A 774 -16.41 0.31 -2.99
CA GLU A 774 -17.69 -0.04 -3.61
C GLU A 774 -18.69 1.13 -3.66
N HIS A 775 -18.47 2.19 -2.87
CA HIS A 775 -19.36 3.34 -2.84
C HIS A 775 -18.94 4.36 -3.91
N VAL A 776 -19.83 4.62 -4.83
CA VAL A 776 -19.61 5.56 -5.94
C VAL A 776 -20.55 6.75 -5.86
N GLN A 777 -20.08 7.90 -6.34
CA GLN A 777 -20.93 9.05 -6.57
C GLN A 777 -21.59 8.90 -7.94
N VAL A 778 -22.90 8.75 -7.95
CA VAL A 778 -23.67 8.56 -9.18
C VAL A 778 -23.93 9.91 -9.84
N SER A 779 -23.86 9.94 -11.18
CA SER A 779 -24.17 11.12 -12.00
C SER A 779 -25.59 11.63 -11.73
N GLU A 780 -25.77 12.94 -11.61
CA GLU A 780 -27.08 13.55 -11.31
C GLU A 780 -28.17 13.18 -12.29
N GLY A 781 -27.83 12.97 -13.57
CA GLY A 781 -28.77 12.55 -14.62
C GLY A 781 -29.41 11.19 -14.40
N LEU A 782 -28.82 10.33 -13.57
CA LEU A 782 -29.31 8.99 -13.25
C LEU A 782 -30.24 8.92 -12.03
N PHE A 783 -30.29 9.96 -11.21
CA PHE A 783 -31.17 9.99 -10.04
C PHE A 783 -32.66 9.69 -10.36
N PRO A 784 -33.25 10.15 -11.49
CA PRO A 784 -34.61 9.76 -11.83
C PRO A 784 -34.80 8.26 -12.03
N SER A 785 -33.79 7.56 -12.55
CA SER A 785 -33.83 6.11 -12.78
C SER A 785 -33.61 5.30 -11.50
N LEU A 786 -32.90 5.89 -10.53
CA LEU A 786 -32.60 5.27 -9.25
C LEU A 786 -33.66 5.54 -8.15
N ARG A 787 -34.64 6.33 -8.37
CA ARG A 787 -35.83 6.84 -7.67
C ARG A 787 -35.99 6.64 -6.16
N THR A 788 -35.27 5.77 -5.51
CA THR A 788 -35.40 5.44 -4.08
C THR A 788 -34.31 6.00 -3.19
N ILE A 789 -33.36 6.76 -3.78
CA ILE A 789 -32.26 7.34 -3.00
C ILE A 789 -32.68 8.73 -2.55
N SER A 790 -32.68 8.92 -1.25
CA SER A 790 -32.79 10.26 -0.67
C SER A 790 -31.69 11.14 -1.27
N ARG A 791 -32.04 12.33 -1.77
CA ARG A 791 -31.07 13.32 -2.29
C ARG A 791 -29.97 13.70 -1.29
N LYS A 792 -30.06 13.24 -0.04
CA LYS A 792 -29.09 13.47 1.03
C LYS A 792 -27.92 12.48 1.06
N THR A 793 -28.03 11.31 0.43
CA THR A 793 -26.95 10.34 0.33
C THR A 793 -26.32 10.42 -1.05
N ALA A 794 -25.22 11.18 -1.15
CA ALA A 794 -24.47 11.35 -2.40
C ALA A 794 -23.71 10.09 -2.85
N SER A 795 -23.64 9.05 -2.01
CA SER A 795 -22.84 7.85 -2.24
C SER A 795 -23.72 6.60 -2.14
N ILE A 796 -23.62 5.71 -3.11
CA ILE A 796 -24.37 4.45 -3.20
C ILE A 796 -23.40 3.31 -3.50
N ASP A 797 -23.71 2.11 -2.99
CA ASP A 797 -23.01 0.90 -3.39
C ASP A 797 -23.18 0.65 -4.88
N ILE A 798 -22.07 0.35 -5.58
CA ILE A 798 -22.06 0.19 -7.04
C ILE A 798 -22.93 -0.98 -7.49
N PHE A 799 -22.93 -2.10 -6.75
CA PHE A 799 -23.74 -3.25 -7.09
C PHE A 799 -25.23 -2.97 -6.91
N ASP A 800 -25.61 -2.23 -5.85
CA ASP A 800 -26.98 -1.77 -5.64
C ASP A 800 -27.43 -0.79 -6.76
N ALA A 801 -26.57 0.16 -7.14
CA ALA A 801 -26.84 1.07 -8.24
C ALA A 801 -27.09 0.32 -9.56
N VAL A 802 -26.22 -0.61 -9.92
CA VAL A 802 -26.32 -1.39 -11.16
C VAL A 802 -27.55 -2.30 -11.12
N SER A 803 -27.82 -2.94 -10.00
CA SER A 803 -29.00 -3.78 -9.80
C SER A 803 -30.29 -2.99 -10.01
N ARG A 804 -30.36 -1.75 -9.55
CA ARG A 804 -31.50 -0.86 -9.77
C ARG A 804 -31.64 -0.40 -11.23
N LEU A 805 -30.53 -0.19 -11.92
CA LEU A 805 -30.53 0.25 -13.33
C LEU A 805 -30.93 -0.86 -14.29
N ASN A 806 -30.47 -2.08 -14.08
CA ASN A 806 -30.63 -3.22 -14.98
C ASN A 806 -31.46 -4.38 -14.42
N GLY A 807 -31.71 -4.42 -13.12
CA GLY A 807 -32.51 -5.46 -12.46
C GLY A 807 -34.01 -5.40 -12.76
N PRO A 808 -34.79 -6.33 -12.24
CA PRO A 808 -36.25 -6.32 -12.42
C PRO A 808 -36.87 -5.04 -11.86
N LEU A 809 -37.91 -4.57 -12.51
CA LEU A 809 -38.67 -3.42 -12.02
C LEU A 809 -39.35 -3.80 -10.71
N PRO A 810 -39.39 -2.90 -9.69
CA PRO A 810 -40.23 -3.09 -8.52
C PRO A 810 -41.69 -3.34 -8.91
N ALA A 811 -42.38 -4.14 -8.14
CA ALA A 811 -43.77 -4.52 -8.40
C ALA A 811 -44.69 -3.30 -8.60
N TYR A 812 -44.40 -2.21 -7.93
CA TYR A 812 -45.17 -0.95 -7.98
C TYR A 812 -44.68 0.03 -9.06
N HIS A 813 -43.72 -0.32 -9.85
CA HIS A 813 -43.19 0.60 -10.87
C HIS A 813 -44.25 0.92 -11.93
N PRO A 814 -44.46 2.20 -12.29
CA PRO A 814 -45.51 2.59 -13.24
C PRO A 814 -45.40 1.88 -14.59
N GLN A 815 -44.19 1.65 -15.07
CA GLN A 815 -43.93 0.96 -16.35
C GLN A 815 -44.35 -0.51 -16.28
N LEU A 816 -44.00 -1.23 -15.18
CA LEU A 816 -44.42 -2.61 -14.98
C LEU A 816 -45.98 -2.70 -14.86
N LEU A 817 -46.58 -1.80 -14.08
CA LEU A 817 -48.02 -1.73 -13.97
C LEU A 817 -48.71 -1.46 -15.32
N SER A 818 -48.15 -0.57 -16.15
CA SER A 818 -48.64 -0.32 -17.50
C SER A 818 -48.51 -1.54 -18.41
N GLN A 819 -47.37 -2.27 -18.34
CA GLN A 819 -47.18 -3.51 -19.07
C GLN A 819 -48.19 -4.60 -18.63
N CYS A 820 -48.42 -4.73 -17.32
CA CYS A 820 -49.42 -5.63 -16.79
C CYS A 820 -50.83 -5.28 -17.29
N VAL A 821 -51.19 -3.98 -17.35
CA VAL A 821 -52.49 -3.52 -17.91
C VAL A 821 -52.60 -3.89 -19.39
N LEU A 822 -51.55 -3.64 -20.18
CA LEU A 822 -51.51 -3.99 -21.60
C LEU A 822 -51.59 -5.51 -21.84
N ALA A 823 -51.04 -6.31 -20.94
CA ALA A 823 -51.11 -7.76 -20.95
C ALA A 823 -52.44 -8.30 -20.43
N GLY A 824 -53.39 -7.48 -20.05
CA GLY A 824 -54.69 -7.87 -19.57
C GLY A 824 -54.74 -8.30 -18.06
N LYS A 825 -53.65 -8.12 -17.30
CA LYS A 825 -53.53 -8.52 -15.90
C LYS A 825 -54.07 -7.46 -14.92
N LEU A 826 -55.31 -7.04 -15.11
CA LEU A 826 -55.93 -5.93 -14.34
C LEU A 826 -56.09 -6.27 -12.85
N LEU A 827 -56.44 -7.52 -12.51
CA LEU A 827 -56.59 -7.97 -11.13
C LEU A 827 -55.27 -7.96 -10.37
N LEU A 828 -54.16 -8.34 -11.04
CA LEU A 828 -52.83 -8.24 -10.46
C LEU A 828 -52.45 -6.78 -10.15
N VAL A 829 -52.68 -5.86 -11.10
CA VAL A 829 -52.44 -4.42 -10.92
C VAL A 829 -53.26 -3.86 -9.76
N GLN A 830 -54.53 -4.22 -9.68
CA GLN A 830 -55.39 -3.80 -8.55
C GLN A 830 -54.87 -4.34 -7.21
N ARG A 831 -54.44 -5.61 -7.16
CA ARG A 831 -53.84 -6.22 -5.96
C ARG A 831 -52.56 -5.50 -5.54
N ILE A 832 -51.67 -5.20 -6.49
CA ILE A 832 -50.46 -4.44 -6.24
C ILE A 832 -50.77 -3.07 -5.65
N LEU A 833 -51.69 -2.31 -6.24
CA LEU A 833 -52.04 -0.96 -5.81
C LEU A 833 -52.70 -0.94 -4.42
N ILE A 834 -53.56 -1.91 -4.12
CA ILE A 834 -54.18 -2.05 -2.79
C ILE A 834 -53.12 -2.36 -1.74
N ARG A 835 -52.23 -3.29 -2.02
CA ARG A 835 -51.16 -3.69 -1.12
C ARG A 835 -50.16 -2.54 -0.91
N LEU A 836 -49.77 -1.84 -1.99
CA LEU A 836 -48.96 -0.64 -1.94
C LEU A 836 -49.59 0.44 -1.03
N TYR A 837 -50.86 0.71 -1.21
CA TYR A 837 -51.56 1.68 -0.37
C TYR A 837 -51.58 1.28 1.12
N SER A 838 -51.81 0.01 1.43
CA SER A 838 -51.77 -0.48 2.80
C SER A 838 -50.40 -0.44 3.43
N THR A 839 -49.36 -0.78 2.65
CA THR A 839 -47.94 -0.77 3.12
C THR A 839 -47.46 0.65 3.36
N LEU A 840 -47.76 1.59 2.46
CA LEU A 840 -47.31 2.99 2.57
C LEU A 840 -47.87 3.71 3.83
N LYS A 841 -48.97 3.21 4.44
CA LYS A 841 -49.49 3.79 5.71
C LYS A 841 -48.53 3.59 6.90
N PHE A 842 -47.70 2.56 6.86
CA PHE A 842 -46.82 2.14 7.95
C PHE A 842 -45.36 2.15 7.55
N TRP A 843 -45.03 2.52 6.30
CA TRP A 843 -43.71 2.53 5.78
C TRP A 843 -42.81 3.60 6.40
N ILE A 844 -41.60 3.23 6.79
CA ILE A 844 -40.61 4.13 7.35
C ILE A 844 -39.53 4.35 6.30
N GLU A 845 -39.03 5.57 6.16
CA GLU A 845 -37.98 5.91 5.20
C GLU A 845 -36.70 5.09 5.50
N GLY A 846 -36.30 4.25 4.54
CA GLY A 846 -35.16 3.32 4.68
C GLY A 846 -35.55 1.83 4.61
N GLU A 847 -36.84 1.47 4.73
CA GLU A 847 -37.30 0.11 4.49
C GLU A 847 -37.46 -0.17 3.00
N GLU A 848 -37.08 -1.38 2.55
CA GLU A 848 -37.31 -1.83 1.18
C GLU A 848 -38.80 -2.09 0.93
N LEU A 849 -39.42 -1.21 0.16
CA LEU A 849 -40.84 -1.27 -0.12
C LEU A 849 -41.23 -2.52 -0.94
N ASP A 850 -40.38 -2.98 -1.84
CA ASP A 850 -40.66 -4.11 -2.73
C ASP A 850 -40.69 -5.44 -1.98
N SER A 851 -39.76 -5.65 -1.04
CA SER A 851 -39.75 -6.82 -0.15
C SER A 851 -41.02 -6.84 0.77
N SER A 852 -41.47 -5.67 1.22
CA SER A 852 -42.68 -5.53 2.05
C SER A 852 -43.95 -5.84 1.30
N LEU A 853 -43.97 -5.63 -0.02
CA LEU A 853 -45.10 -5.95 -0.87
C LEU A 853 -45.28 -7.47 -1.10
N GLY A 854 -44.17 -8.24 -1.06
CA GLY A 854 -44.19 -9.70 -1.06
C GLY A 854 -44.83 -10.32 -2.29
N PHE A 855 -44.57 -9.77 -3.49
CA PHE A 855 -44.96 -10.40 -4.76
C PHE A 855 -43.84 -11.28 -5.25
N ALA A 856 -44.14 -12.55 -5.55
CA ALA A 856 -43.19 -13.47 -6.13
C ALA A 856 -43.20 -13.35 -7.66
N PRO A 857 -42.07 -13.74 -8.33
CA PRO A 857 -42.03 -13.75 -9.80
C PRO A 857 -43.14 -14.59 -10.44
N GLU A 858 -43.61 -15.65 -9.76
CA GLU A 858 -44.67 -16.51 -10.19
C GLU A 858 -46.02 -15.78 -10.30
N ASP A 859 -46.27 -14.81 -9.43
CA ASP A 859 -47.52 -13.98 -9.48
C ASP A 859 -47.68 -13.24 -10.81
N PHE A 860 -46.56 -12.95 -11.49
CA PHE A 860 -46.52 -12.28 -12.76
C PHE A 860 -46.65 -13.25 -13.97
N SER A 861 -46.42 -14.54 -13.76
CA SER A 861 -46.44 -15.55 -14.81
C SER A 861 -47.81 -16.24 -14.96
N GLU A 862 -48.60 -16.28 -13.89
CA GLU A 862 -49.94 -16.92 -13.94
C GLU A 862 -50.87 -16.18 -14.89
N ALA A 863 -51.51 -16.92 -15.76
CA ALA A 863 -52.60 -16.39 -16.59
C ALA A 863 -53.80 -16.08 -15.70
N GLU A 864 -54.32 -14.86 -15.76
CA GLU A 864 -55.60 -14.56 -15.10
C GLU A 864 -56.68 -15.46 -15.69
N ALA A 865 -57.29 -16.28 -14.85
CA ALA A 865 -58.47 -17.02 -15.25
C ALA A 865 -59.54 -16.00 -15.73
N CYS A 866 -59.92 -16.06 -16.99
CA CYS A 866 -61.06 -15.33 -17.47
C CYS A 866 -62.30 -15.72 -16.64
N ILE A 867 -62.78 -14.82 -15.76
CA ILE A 867 -64.07 -14.94 -15.10
C ILE A 867 -65.09 -14.24 -16.00
#